data_2837b58c59115f0dda53b87ab87e3899
#
_entry.id   2837b58c59115f0dda53b87ab87e3899
#
_cell.length_a   1.000
_cell.length_b   1.000
_cell.length_c   1.000
_cell.angle_alpha   90.00
_cell.angle_beta   90.00
_cell.angle_gamma   90.00
#
_symmetry.space_group_name_H-M   'P 1'
#
loop_
_entity.id
_entity.type
_entity.pdbx_description
1 polymer ?
#
loop_
_entity_poly.entity_id
_entity_poly.type
_entity_poly.pdbx_seq_one_letter_code
_entity_poly.pdbx_strand_id
1 'polypeptide(L)'
;MKHKTIYLLFFFSMITSPIFGQTTGKLGGKVVDSESGDPVFGTVVIVRSIKAATRSDFDGKYELNLPPGEHTVEFQMIGFATQFKKVTISPETRLSLNVVMGAKLLDTVEVQGRGLENSDSALLALQRKSGIISDGISEESIKKSPDSSAGDVLRRVTGITLVGGKFIFVRGLGERYSNTILNDSMIPSPEPDKRIVPLDLFPAGVIKNIRVSKTASAEDSAEFSGGIVKIETKEYPDNLSLSVSLGVGKNTQVAGHKFKSFNTGDMHNNFGLVSKKQELPDMISGLPKAIPFVEGDRFGGIPGNLIKVGALSFNQEWSPKEEDSPFNKSFSISAGNSFKTEKWGRFGVLAGTTYNRSYSYREEANARFQASNPISLYLKDSNMLRPLNQNNLKIYGEEVLWGNNLNLAYEPKIGQQFFIKTLYSVQSDKTVREGDGANYIDNFNFKSTNLSYISRTIFNNTLGGEHEINAFGSRSHKVEWNVNYALAERDEPNARNQAWSQGGTDLANGFRRLGNNPDGTRYFSNTEDTVRSQSLKYEIPFNQWDGLQSKLKFGISNLDRFKHFEFREIAQRNFNGSDKDYIYPIPGEIIYNPLNYVNGNRKVYERASGNNAYDASQALRAAFTQLEVPVLAKLKTIFGVRYEDSYQKTQTYDLKNSWSGFNTSYGCKTNSEEERLLLVRSNICDANNVGIGELRTKDKLPSANVVWELVKDMNLRFGYSQTLTRPDLRELSPFGFAAYFQADRIFGNASLQRTYIHNYDARWEYYLTNTDYIGVGAFFKNLSNPIELIGLPVAGSANLVYKYANAQQATIRGIELDYRRELLWWLKVEANVFFIKSRVDVIDANIYGFIATGQVDPISTYSAYAPTTLNRSLQGQSDFVANFKVDLFVSKSKKHNIGLYYNYFSDRIALVGSDGVPNAIQKGTGTSDVVYIYRHNDRFDFRSSVRNIMNSQFKITQTDPLTGQEYVFQKYRTGLDISFSATYKL
;
A
#
# COMPACT_ATOMS: atom_id res chain seq x y z
N MET A 1 33.60 27.37 32.88
CA MET A 1 33.00 28.52 32.24
C MET A 1 34.09 29.34 31.58
N LYS A 2 34.20 29.32 30.29
CA LYS A 2 35.01 30.08 29.31
C LYS A 2 35.41 29.10 28.21
N HIS A 3 34.98 29.38 27.00
CA HIS A 3 35.25 28.80 25.67
C HIS A 3 34.00 28.14 25.04
N LYS A 4 33.02 28.98 24.66
CA LYS A 4 31.99 28.64 23.63
C LYS A 4 31.41 29.89 22.99
N THR A 5 32.18 30.83 22.51
CA THR A 5 31.68 32.03 21.84
C THR A 5 32.70 32.58 20.81
N ILE A 6 33.20 31.73 19.90
CA ILE A 6 34.11 32.20 18.82
C ILE A 6 33.81 31.55 17.44
N TYR A 7 32.72 30.80 17.26
CA TYR A 7 32.42 30.24 15.94
C TYR A 7 31.22 30.85 15.21
N LEU A 8 30.66 31.98 15.69
CA LEU A 8 29.53 32.63 15.03
C LEU A 8 29.85 33.93 14.31
N LEU A 9 31.12 34.34 14.22
CA LEU A 9 31.54 35.63 13.60
C LEU A 9 32.36 35.48 12.34
N PHE A 10 32.53 34.27 11.78
CA PHE A 10 33.27 34.07 10.52
C PHE A 10 32.38 33.85 9.29
N PHE A 11 31.05 34.03 9.39
CA PHE A 11 30.13 33.81 8.27
C PHE A 11 29.54 35.11 7.69
N PHE A 12 30.04 36.31 8.11
CA PHE A 12 29.43 37.58 7.68
C PHE A 12 30.38 38.52 6.93
N SER A 13 31.52 38.07 6.43
CA SER A 13 32.47 38.96 5.72
C SER A 13 32.90 38.43 4.37
N MET A 14 31.98 38.03 3.48
CA MET A 14 32.29 37.86 2.06
C MET A 14 31.04 38.04 1.21
N ILE A 15 30.46 39.25 1.15
CA ILE A 15 29.57 39.64 0.06
C ILE A 15 29.68 41.19 -0.09
N THR A 16 30.67 41.60 -0.84
CA THR A 16 30.61 42.86 -1.58
C THR A 16 31.46 42.73 -2.83
N SER A 17 30.87 42.23 -3.90
CA SER A 17 31.31 42.47 -5.26
C SER A 17 30.19 43.20 -5.98
N PRO A 18 30.46 44.33 -6.65
CA PRO A 18 29.47 45.06 -7.38
C PRO A 18 29.05 44.27 -8.61
N ILE A 19 27.78 43.89 -8.66
CA ILE A 19 27.14 43.32 -9.83
C ILE A 19 26.84 44.46 -10.81
N PHE A 20 27.60 44.54 -11.87
CA PHE A 20 27.13 45.27 -13.06
C PHE A 20 25.90 44.59 -13.63
N GLY A 21 24.74 45.13 -13.39
CA GLY A 21 23.49 44.69 -14.01
C GLY A 21 23.54 44.92 -15.51
N GLN A 22 23.60 43.85 -16.31
CA GLN A 22 23.27 43.96 -17.73
C GLN A 22 21.81 44.37 -17.85
N THR A 23 21.55 45.53 -18.48
CA THR A 23 20.20 45.93 -18.84
C THR A 23 19.61 44.89 -19.77
N THR A 24 18.51 44.23 -19.37
CA THR A 24 17.79 43.23 -20.19
C THR A 24 16.47 43.83 -20.67
N GLY A 25 16.06 43.49 -21.88
CA GLY A 25 14.70 43.70 -22.35
C GLY A 25 13.83 42.45 -22.14
N LYS A 26 12.51 42.63 -22.18
CA LYS A 26 11.55 41.53 -22.00
C LYS A 26 10.88 41.17 -23.33
N LEU A 27 10.93 39.87 -23.67
CA LEU A 27 10.13 39.26 -24.72
C LEU A 27 8.93 38.55 -24.11
N GLY A 28 7.70 38.91 -24.47
CA GLY A 28 6.50 38.24 -24.03
C GLY A 28 5.48 38.10 -25.16
N GLY A 29 4.47 37.26 -24.97
CA GLY A 29 3.41 37.09 -25.96
C GLY A 29 2.52 35.93 -25.63
N LYS A 30 1.72 35.51 -26.61
CA LYS A 30 0.79 34.37 -26.49
C LYS A 30 1.04 33.40 -27.62
N VAL A 31 1.02 32.10 -27.30
CA VAL A 31 1.06 30.99 -28.25
C VAL A 31 -0.33 30.38 -28.35
N VAL A 32 -0.87 30.30 -29.58
CA VAL A 32 -2.20 29.75 -29.85
C VAL A 32 -2.13 28.71 -30.96
N ASP A 33 -3.04 27.76 -30.97
CA ASP A 33 -3.23 26.79 -32.02
C ASP A 33 -3.90 27.43 -33.25
N SER A 34 -3.43 27.12 -34.43
CA SER A 34 -3.96 27.68 -35.69
C SER A 34 -5.35 27.16 -36.04
N GLU A 35 -5.74 25.97 -35.59
CA GLU A 35 -7.00 25.33 -35.91
C GLU A 35 -8.12 25.63 -34.90
N SER A 36 -7.78 25.61 -33.62
CA SER A 36 -8.75 25.84 -32.55
C SER A 36 -8.74 27.25 -32.01
N GLY A 37 -7.67 28.02 -32.23
CA GLY A 37 -7.46 29.31 -31.58
C GLY A 37 -7.16 29.24 -30.09
N ASP A 38 -7.10 28.03 -29.53
CA ASP A 38 -6.86 27.81 -28.11
C ASP A 38 -5.41 28.09 -27.71
N PRO A 39 -5.18 28.51 -26.47
CA PRO A 39 -3.84 28.68 -25.94
C PRO A 39 -3.06 27.35 -25.95
N VAL A 40 -1.85 27.35 -26.49
CA VAL A 40 -0.97 26.18 -26.43
C VAL A 40 -0.13 26.25 -25.17
N PHE A 41 -0.52 25.45 -24.18
CA PHE A 41 0.19 25.31 -22.91
C PHE A 41 1.47 24.51 -23.06
N GLY A 42 2.52 24.93 -22.34
CA GLY A 42 3.76 24.16 -22.23
C GLY A 42 4.68 24.30 -23.45
N THR A 43 4.35 25.16 -24.41
CA THR A 43 5.26 25.49 -25.52
C THR A 43 6.59 25.97 -24.96
N VAL A 44 7.66 25.31 -25.31
CA VAL A 44 9.01 25.67 -24.91
C VAL A 44 9.48 26.79 -25.84
N VAL A 45 9.86 27.92 -25.23
CA VAL A 45 10.37 29.11 -25.94
C VAL A 45 11.85 29.23 -25.62
N ILE A 46 12.71 29.01 -26.62
CA ILE A 46 14.16 28.88 -26.42
C ILE A 46 14.92 29.88 -27.28
N VAL A 47 15.94 30.50 -26.70
CA VAL A 47 16.98 31.22 -27.42
C VAL A 47 18.30 30.49 -27.21
N ARG A 48 18.69 29.66 -28.18
CA ARG A 48 19.84 28.75 -28.07
C ARG A 48 21.17 29.51 -27.92
N SER A 49 21.31 30.63 -28.58
CA SER A 49 22.55 31.42 -28.57
C SER A 49 23.01 31.86 -27.16
N ILE A 50 22.07 32.07 -26.28
CA ILE A 50 22.29 32.55 -24.90
C ILE A 50 21.80 31.56 -23.84
N LYS A 51 21.37 30.36 -24.23
CA LYS A 51 20.85 29.33 -23.35
C LYS A 51 19.68 29.79 -22.46
N ALA A 52 18.86 30.72 -22.93
CA ALA A 52 17.69 31.21 -22.23
C ALA A 52 16.45 30.46 -22.73
N ALA A 53 15.61 30.03 -21.80
CA ALA A 53 14.37 29.34 -22.13
C ALA A 53 13.27 29.68 -21.12
N THR A 54 12.03 29.65 -21.60
CA THR A 54 10.80 29.73 -20.79
C THR A 54 9.74 28.84 -21.40
N ARG A 55 8.56 28.78 -20.78
CA ARG A 55 7.42 28.02 -21.30
C ARG A 55 6.15 28.87 -21.25
N SER A 56 5.24 28.58 -22.17
CA SER A 56 3.92 29.18 -22.14
C SER A 56 3.10 28.62 -20.96
N ASP A 57 2.36 29.50 -20.30
CA ASP A 57 1.41 29.18 -19.26
C ASP A 57 0.11 28.58 -19.82
N PHE A 58 -0.87 28.34 -18.97
CA PHE A 58 -2.19 27.77 -19.36
C PHE A 58 -2.96 28.66 -20.35
N ASP A 59 -2.67 29.96 -20.40
CA ASP A 59 -3.21 30.87 -21.37
C ASP A 59 -2.40 30.94 -22.67
N GLY A 60 -1.38 30.13 -22.77
CA GLY A 60 -0.40 30.22 -23.85
C GLY A 60 0.56 31.41 -23.71
N LYS A 61 0.53 32.19 -22.61
CA LYS A 61 1.42 33.33 -22.42
C LYS A 61 2.80 32.91 -22.01
N TYR A 62 3.82 33.62 -22.50
CA TYR A 62 5.20 33.41 -22.10
C TYR A 62 5.92 34.72 -21.88
N GLU A 63 6.94 34.74 -21.07
CA GLU A 63 7.83 35.87 -20.82
C GLU A 63 9.26 35.35 -20.66
N LEU A 64 10.21 36.04 -21.35
CA LEU A 64 11.62 35.69 -21.34
C LEU A 64 12.45 36.99 -21.30
N ASN A 65 13.39 37.08 -20.33
CA ASN A 65 14.32 38.23 -20.25
C ASN A 65 15.54 37.91 -21.15
N LEU A 66 15.83 38.86 -22.06
CA LEU A 66 16.92 38.68 -23.05
C LEU A 66 17.83 39.91 -23.03
N PRO A 67 19.14 39.72 -23.25
CA PRO A 67 20.04 40.85 -23.49
C PRO A 67 19.63 41.62 -24.74
N PRO A 68 19.94 42.93 -24.85
CA PRO A 68 19.74 43.71 -26.09
C PRO A 68 20.47 43.08 -27.28
N GLY A 69 19.86 43.12 -28.45
CA GLY A 69 20.40 42.52 -29.63
C GLY A 69 19.41 41.68 -30.44
N GLU A 70 19.88 41.13 -31.57
CA GLU A 70 19.06 40.23 -32.39
C GLU A 70 19.14 38.83 -31.85
N HIS A 71 17.96 38.21 -31.66
CA HIS A 71 17.80 36.81 -31.19
C HIS A 71 16.88 36.02 -32.10
N THR A 72 17.24 34.77 -32.34
CA THR A 72 16.31 33.79 -32.93
C THR A 72 15.63 33.02 -31.79
N VAL A 73 14.32 33.20 -31.70
CA VAL A 73 13.46 32.53 -30.71
C VAL A 73 12.82 31.33 -31.36
N GLU A 74 12.96 30.19 -30.77
CA GLU A 74 12.41 28.93 -31.18
C GLU A 74 11.22 28.54 -30.30
N PHE A 75 10.07 28.25 -30.89
CA PHE A 75 8.85 27.80 -30.25
C PHE A 75 8.63 26.32 -30.55
N GLN A 76 8.67 25.47 -29.54
CA GLN A 76 8.54 24.04 -29.68
C GLN A 76 7.39 23.50 -28.81
N MET A 77 6.51 22.71 -29.42
CA MET A 77 5.46 21.98 -28.74
C MET A 77 5.17 20.67 -29.49
N ILE A 78 4.94 19.61 -28.73
CA ILE A 78 4.61 18.29 -29.31
C ILE A 78 3.29 18.38 -30.07
N GLY A 79 3.28 17.86 -31.29
CA GLY A 79 2.11 17.90 -32.17
C GLY A 79 2.02 19.18 -33.04
N PHE A 80 2.90 20.15 -32.84
CA PHE A 80 2.94 21.40 -33.61
C PHE A 80 4.22 21.57 -34.39
N ALA A 81 4.16 22.28 -35.50
CA ALA A 81 5.35 22.65 -36.29
C ALA A 81 6.21 23.65 -35.49
N THR A 82 7.50 23.36 -35.30
CA THR A 82 8.43 24.28 -34.64
C THR A 82 8.49 25.61 -35.39
N GLN A 83 8.31 26.72 -34.67
CA GLN A 83 8.36 28.06 -35.25
C GLN A 83 9.66 28.76 -34.85
N PHE A 84 10.30 29.44 -35.80
CA PHE A 84 11.46 30.28 -35.57
C PHE A 84 11.09 31.73 -35.86
N LYS A 85 11.33 32.62 -34.91
CA LYS A 85 11.09 34.07 -35.06
C LYS A 85 12.33 34.83 -34.70
N LYS A 86 12.75 35.71 -35.58
CA LYS A 86 13.83 36.68 -35.33
C LYS A 86 13.24 37.87 -34.63
N VAL A 87 13.81 38.29 -33.53
CA VAL A 87 13.39 39.41 -32.72
C VAL A 87 14.58 40.29 -32.35
N THR A 88 14.40 41.59 -32.33
CA THR A 88 15.41 42.55 -31.87
C THR A 88 14.95 43.11 -30.54
N ILE A 89 15.73 42.91 -29.48
CA ILE A 89 15.45 43.34 -28.14
C ILE A 89 16.20 44.63 -27.87
N SER A 90 15.48 45.64 -27.44
CA SER A 90 16.05 46.91 -26.96
C SER A 90 16.11 46.96 -25.44
N PRO A 91 17.06 47.68 -24.85
CA PRO A 91 17.18 47.80 -23.40
C PRO A 91 15.89 48.32 -22.78
N GLU A 92 15.49 47.74 -21.63
CA GLU A 92 14.33 48.13 -20.80
C GLU A 92 12.97 48.17 -21.52
N THR A 93 12.87 47.61 -22.73
CA THR A 93 11.61 47.54 -23.49
C THR A 93 10.96 46.17 -23.38
N ARG A 94 9.64 46.14 -23.51
CA ARG A 94 8.86 44.91 -23.61
C ARG A 94 8.41 44.72 -25.06
N LEU A 95 8.94 43.70 -25.71
CA LEU A 95 8.49 43.26 -27.03
C LEU A 95 7.37 42.25 -26.88
N SER A 96 6.22 42.47 -27.54
CA SER A 96 5.14 41.49 -27.59
C SER A 96 5.17 40.73 -28.90
N LEU A 97 5.26 39.37 -28.82
CA LEU A 97 5.27 38.51 -30.00
C LEU A 97 4.25 37.39 -29.79
N ASN A 98 3.13 37.45 -30.49
CA ASN A 98 2.15 36.37 -30.49
C ASN A 98 2.50 35.38 -31.61
N VAL A 99 2.42 34.07 -31.28
CA VAL A 99 2.80 32.99 -32.20
C VAL A 99 1.63 32.05 -32.38
N VAL A 100 1.29 31.78 -33.63
CA VAL A 100 0.27 30.81 -34.02
C VAL A 100 0.99 29.53 -34.44
N MET A 101 0.76 28.44 -33.75
CA MET A 101 1.35 27.15 -34.04
C MET A 101 0.35 26.29 -34.81
N GLY A 102 0.70 25.88 -36.03
CA GLY A 102 -0.10 24.96 -36.85
C GLY A 102 0.22 23.52 -36.54
N ALA A 103 -0.78 22.65 -36.71
CA ALA A 103 -0.56 21.21 -36.72
C ALA A 103 0.47 20.84 -37.78
N LYS A 104 1.35 19.91 -37.45
CA LYS A 104 2.42 19.52 -38.34
C LYS A 104 1.90 18.59 -39.44
N LEU A 105 1.76 19.09 -40.66
CA LEU A 105 1.68 18.23 -41.86
C LEU A 105 3.00 17.49 -42.01
N LEU A 106 2.90 16.17 -42.17
CA LEU A 106 3.99 15.22 -42.17
C LEU A 106 5.09 15.54 -43.22
N ASP A 107 6.19 16.09 -42.78
CA ASP A 107 7.53 15.84 -43.30
C ASP A 107 8.57 16.16 -42.22
N THR A 108 9.32 15.11 -41.89
CA THR A 108 10.48 15.07 -40.99
C THR A 108 10.44 15.95 -39.72
N VAL A 109 10.10 15.36 -38.60
CA VAL A 109 10.17 16.00 -37.29
C VAL A 109 10.99 15.21 -36.29
N GLU A 110 12.06 15.84 -35.80
CA GLU A 110 12.64 15.46 -34.51
C GLU A 110 11.65 15.78 -33.38
N VAL A 111 11.10 14.75 -32.77
CA VAL A 111 10.34 14.87 -31.55
C VAL A 111 11.32 14.93 -30.36
N GLN A 112 11.52 16.10 -29.79
CA GLN A 112 12.24 16.24 -28.54
C GLN A 112 11.24 16.35 -27.38
N GLY A 113 11.27 15.36 -26.47
CA GLY A 113 10.96 15.55 -25.07
C GLY A 113 9.63 15.09 -24.54
N ARG A 114 9.49 13.79 -24.21
CA ARG A 114 8.52 13.27 -23.22
C ARG A 114 8.83 13.69 -21.77
N GLY A 115 9.91 14.42 -21.52
CA GLY A 115 10.38 14.83 -20.19
C GLY A 115 9.41 15.72 -19.39
N LEU A 116 8.31 16.16 -19.98
CA LEU A 116 7.32 17.04 -19.34
C LEU A 116 6.30 16.29 -18.48
N GLU A 117 5.99 15.06 -18.79
CA GLU A 117 4.95 14.29 -18.06
C GLU A 117 5.35 13.90 -16.62
N ASN A 118 6.64 14.02 -16.28
CA ASN A 118 7.19 13.61 -14.99
C ASN A 118 7.33 14.75 -13.97
N SER A 119 6.90 15.97 -14.36
CA SER A 119 7.02 17.16 -13.52
C SER A 119 5.78 17.42 -12.67
N ASP A 120 5.96 18.19 -11.60
CA ASP A 120 4.84 18.65 -10.75
C ASP A 120 3.84 19.50 -11.55
N SER A 121 4.32 20.32 -12.49
CA SER A 121 3.48 21.15 -13.34
C SER A 121 2.63 20.35 -14.32
N ALA A 122 3.20 19.30 -14.90
CA ALA A 122 2.44 18.41 -15.79
C ALA A 122 1.35 17.64 -15.05
N LEU A 123 1.66 17.14 -13.88
CA LEU A 123 0.67 16.44 -13.05
C LEU A 123 -0.47 17.38 -12.64
N LEU A 124 -0.17 18.63 -12.30
CA LEU A 124 -1.17 19.65 -11.96
C LEU A 124 -2.02 20.02 -13.17
N ALA A 125 -1.43 20.10 -14.38
CA ALA A 125 -2.17 20.32 -15.61
C ALA A 125 -3.11 19.14 -15.94
N LEU A 126 -2.69 17.90 -15.71
CA LEU A 126 -3.56 16.73 -15.84
C LEU A 126 -4.72 16.78 -14.83
N GLN A 127 -4.44 17.16 -13.58
CA GLN A 127 -5.47 17.34 -12.56
C GLN A 127 -6.50 18.41 -12.98
N ARG A 128 -6.05 19.55 -13.47
CA ARG A 128 -6.90 20.65 -13.94
C ARG A 128 -7.84 20.23 -15.07
N LYS A 129 -7.32 19.45 -16.05
CA LYS A 129 -8.09 18.95 -17.19
C LYS A 129 -8.97 17.74 -16.86
N SER A 130 -8.68 17.04 -15.77
CA SER A 130 -9.42 15.84 -15.36
C SER A 130 -10.89 16.13 -15.15
N GLY A 131 -11.75 15.20 -15.56
CA GLY A 131 -13.19 15.23 -15.27
C GLY A 131 -13.55 14.79 -13.86
N ILE A 132 -12.60 14.17 -13.14
CA ILE A 132 -12.76 13.63 -11.79
C ILE A 132 -11.85 14.34 -10.80
N ILE A 133 -12.18 14.29 -9.51
CA ILE A 133 -11.32 14.80 -8.45
C ILE A 133 -10.19 13.81 -8.22
N SER A 134 -8.95 14.25 -8.44
CA SER A 134 -7.76 13.45 -8.24
C SER A 134 -6.61 14.29 -7.69
N ASP A 135 -5.74 13.66 -6.92
CA ASP A 135 -4.48 14.24 -6.46
C ASP A 135 -3.33 13.29 -6.82
N GLY A 136 -2.09 13.76 -6.78
CA GLY A 136 -0.98 12.89 -7.13
C GLY A 136 0.37 13.48 -6.77
N ILE A 137 1.40 12.66 -6.99
CA ILE A 137 2.80 13.00 -6.81
C ILE A 137 3.59 12.59 -8.05
N SER A 138 4.44 13.50 -8.53
CA SER A 138 5.25 13.29 -9.73
C SER A 138 6.58 12.63 -9.42
N GLU A 139 7.26 12.10 -10.44
CA GLU A 139 8.64 11.62 -10.32
C GLU A 139 9.58 12.69 -9.77
N GLU A 140 9.39 13.95 -10.17
CA GLU A 140 10.17 15.09 -9.67
C GLU A 140 10.06 15.24 -8.15
N SER A 141 8.85 15.18 -7.61
CA SER A 141 8.61 15.23 -6.17
C SER A 141 9.09 13.98 -5.45
N ILE A 142 8.95 12.79 -6.04
CA ILE A 142 9.46 11.53 -5.50
C ILE A 142 10.99 11.59 -5.37
N LYS A 143 11.68 12.09 -6.38
CA LYS A 143 13.15 12.25 -6.35
C LYS A 143 13.63 13.24 -5.27
N LYS A 144 12.79 14.20 -4.86
CA LYS A 144 13.12 15.18 -3.81
C LYS A 144 12.84 14.65 -2.40
N SER A 145 12.04 13.60 -2.25
CA SER A 145 11.64 13.04 -0.97
C SER A 145 12.63 11.97 -0.48
N PRO A 146 12.68 11.65 0.83
CA PRO A 146 13.55 10.60 1.38
C PRO A 146 12.97 9.19 1.18
N ASP A 147 11.96 9.04 0.33
CA ASP A 147 11.12 7.86 0.24
C ASP A 147 11.81 6.73 -0.53
N SER A 148 11.71 5.53 0.00
CA SER A 148 12.28 4.32 -0.59
C SER A 148 11.24 3.46 -1.30
N SER A 149 9.98 3.60 -0.95
CA SER A 149 8.87 2.81 -1.47
C SER A 149 7.67 3.68 -1.86
N ALA A 150 6.73 3.09 -2.62
CA ALA A 150 5.45 3.75 -2.93
C ALA A 150 4.65 4.10 -1.67
N GLY A 151 4.73 3.27 -0.63
CA GLY A 151 4.10 3.55 0.65
C GLY A 151 4.63 4.85 1.27
N ASP A 152 5.94 5.02 1.31
CA ASP A 152 6.56 6.25 1.81
C ASP A 152 6.14 7.48 1.01
N VAL A 153 6.12 7.35 -0.32
CA VAL A 153 5.70 8.41 -1.26
C VAL A 153 4.26 8.84 -1.02
N LEU A 154 3.35 7.87 -0.83
CA LEU A 154 1.92 8.13 -0.67
C LEU A 154 1.55 8.86 0.63
N ARG A 155 2.36 8.78 1.68
CA ARG A 155 2.17 9.62 2.88
C ARG A 155 2.11 11.12 2.57
N ARG A 156 2.67 11.53 1.43
CA ARG A 156 2.77 12.93 1.01
C ARG A 156 1.63 13.37 0.10
N VAL A 157 0.80 12.43 -0.34
CA VAL A 157 -0.37 12.71 -1.17
C VAL A 157 -1.54 13.09 -0.31
N THR A 158 -2.29 14.08 -0.76
CA THR A 158 -3.48 14.61 -0.09
C THR A 158 -4.52 13.54 0.21
N GLY A 159 -4.97 13.46 1.48
CA GLY A 159 -6.02 12.52 1.90
C GLY A 159 -5.55 11.12 2.19
N ILE A 160 -4.25 10.91 2.29
CA ILE A 160 -3.70 9.58 2.55
C ILE A 160 -3.02 9.54 3.91
N THR A 161 -3.29 8.48 4.66
CA THR A 161 -2.52 8.06 5.83
C THR A 161 -2.05 6.63 5.65
N LEU A 162 -0.92 6.29 6.28
CA LEU A 162 -0.41 4.92 6.30
C LEU A 162 -0.59 4.27 7.67
N VAL A 163 -0.96 3.00 7.65
CA VAL A 163 -1.03 2.15 8.83
C VAL A 163 0.06 1.09 8.73
N GLY A 164 0.83 0.92 9.81
CA GLY A 164 1.96 -0.02 9.83
C GLY A 164 3.06 0.28 8.81
N GLY A 165 3.07 1.48 8.22
CA GLY A 165 4.03 1.85 7.17
C GLY A 165 3.76 1.24 5.79
N LYS A 166 2.76 0.39 5.66
CA LYS A 166 2.51 -0.48 4.48
C LYS A 166 1.16 -0.27 3.82
N PHE A 167 0.10 -0.04 4.60
CA PHE A 167 -1.29 0.00 4.12
C PHE A 167 -1.85 1.41 4.11
N ILE A 168 -2.49 1.77 3.00
CA ILE A 168 -3.07 3.09 2.81
C ILE A 168 -4.49 3.19 3.34
N PHE A 169 -4.77 4.35 3.90
CA PHE A 169 -6.13 4.82 4.21
C PHE A 169 -6.38 6.09 3.43
N VAL A 170 -7.40 6.10 2.61
CA VAL A 170 -7.77 7.26 1.79
C VAL A 170 -9.04 7.89 2.36
N ARG A 171 -9.01 9.20 2.65
CA ARG A 171 -10.14 9.92 3.27
C ARG A 171 -10.60 9.28 4.59
N GLY A 172 -9.65 8.78 5.38
CA GLY A 172 -9.94 8.10 6.64
C GLY A 172 -10.56 6.72 6.53
N LEU A 173 -10.82 6.23 5.32
CA LEU A 173 -11.32 4.88 5.09
C LEU A 173 -10.19 3.87 5.07
N GLY A 174 -10.38 2.77 5.78
CA GLY A 174 -9.41 1.67 5.90
C GLY A 174 -8.99 1.09 4.57
N GLU A 175 -7.90 0.33 4.61
CA GLU A 175 -7.31 -0.28 3.42
C GLU A 175 -8.32 -1.02 2.54
N ARG A 176 -9.30 -1.72 3.13
CA ARG A 176 -10.31 -2.49 2.39
C ARG A 176 -11.20 -1.65 1.48
N TYR A 177 -11.32 -0.34 1.76
CA TYR A 177 -12.14 0.61 0.99
C TYR A 177 -11.36 1.37 -0.07
N SER A 178 -10.10 1.02 -0.30
CA SER A 178 -9.24 1.57 -1.34
C SER A 178 -8.85 0.48 -2.33
N ASN A 179 -8.45 0.85 -3.53
CA ASN A 179 -7.93 -0.08 -4.53
C ASN A 179 -6.59 0.43 -5.05
N THR A 180 -5.67 -0.49 -5.35
CA THR A 180 -4.37 -0.16 -5.94
C THR A 180 -4.25 -0.85 -7.29
N ILE A 181 -3.93 -0.06 -8.31
CA ILE A 181 -3.68 -0.53 -9.66
C ILE A 181 -2.28 -0.10 -10.12
N LEU A 182 -1.62 -0.96 -10.88
CA LEU A 182 -0.33 -0.72 -11.49
C LEU A 182 -0.47 -0.79 -13.00
N ASN A 183 -0.07 0.29 -13.69
CA ASN A 183 -0.16 0.34 -15.15
C ASN A 183 -1.58 -0.07 -15.66
N ASP A 184 -2.62 0.50 -15.05
CA ASP A 184 -4.05 0.26 -15.33
C ASP A 184 -4.57 -1.16 -15.06
N SER A 185 -3.82 -1.98 -14.32
CA SER A 185 -4.21 -3.35 -13.97
C SER A 185 -4.22 -3.59 -12.47
N MET A 186 -5.16 -4.41 -12.00
CA MET A 186 -5.24 -4.81 -10.59
C MET A 186 -4.05 -5.70 -10.23
N ILE A 187 -3.49 -5.52 -9.04
CA ILE A 187 -2.38 -6.30 -8.52
C ILE A 187 -2.89 -7.19 -7.38
N PRO A 188 -2.50 -8.48 -7.37
CA PRO A 188 -2.82 -9.39 -6.27
C PRO A 188 -2.02 -9.04 -5.00
N SER A 189 -2.54 -9.44 -3.84
CA SER A 189 -1.88 -9.25 -2.55
C SER A 189 -1.19 -10.52 -2.08
N PRO A 190 0.12 -10.47 -1.75
CA PRO A 190 0.80 -11.62 -1.17
C PRO A 190 0.39 -11.89 0.29
N GLU A 191 -0.26 -10.94 0.95
CA GLU A 191 -0.65 -11.12 2.35
C GLU A 191 -1.82 -12.10 2.49
N PRO A 192 -1.73 -13.05 3.44
CA PRO A 192 -2.77 -14.05 3.64
C PRO A 192 -4.03 -13.46 4.26
N ASP A 193 -3.93 -12.32 4.96
CA ASP A 193 -5.00 -11.69 5.75
C ASP A 193 -5.38 -10.29 5.27
N LYS A 194 -4.76 -9.78 4.20
CA LYS A 194 -4.98 -8.43 3.68
C LYS A 194 -5.36 -8.44 2.20
N ARG A 195 -6.36 -7.61 1.88
CA ARG A 195 -6.80 -7.42 0.50
C ARG A 195 -5.83 -6.60 -0.34
N ILE A 196 -5.33 -5.52 0.24
CA ILE A 196 -4.48 -4.57 -0.46
C ILE A 196 -3.03 -5.02 -0.42
N VAL A 197 -2.38 -4.82 -1.55
CA VAL A 197 -0.94 -5.04 -1.69
C VAL A 197 -0.18 -4.10 -0.75
N PRO A 198 0.75 -4.59 0.05
CA PRO A 198 1.65 -3.74 0.80
C PRO A 198 2.44 -2.83 -0.13
N LEU A 199 2.34 -1.52 0.06
CA LEU A 199 2.93 -0.55 -0.87
C LEU A 199 4.45 -0.38 -0.69
N ASP A 200 5.01 -0.95 0.36
CA ASP A 200 6.45 -1.10 0.53
C ASP A 200 7.09 -2.07 -0.45
N LEU A 201 6.30 -2.93 -1.12
CA LEU A 201 6.75 -3.81 -2.20
C LEU A 201 7.12 -3.07 -3.51
N PHE A 202 6.76 -1.79 -3.65
CA PHE A 202 7.05 -1.00 -4.86
C PHE A 202 8.17 -0.01 -4.58
N PRO A 203 9.39 -0.24 -5.09
CA PRO A 203 10.49 0.71 -4.91
C PRO A 203 10.18 2.06 -5.56
N ALA A 204 10.39 3.15 -4.86
CA ALA A 204 10.16 4.50 -5.37
C ALA A 204 10.95 4.79 -6.66
N GLY A 205 12.11 4.15 -6.83
CA GLY A 205 12.99 4.33 -7.98
C GLY A 205 12.41 3.91 -9.33
N VAL A 206 11.39 3.02 -9.36
CA VAL A 206 10.75 2.53 -10.60
C VAL A 206 9.46 3.29 -10.94
N ILE A 207 9.01 4.21 -10.10
CA ILE A 207 7.72 4.92 -10.22
C ILE A 207 7.88 6.20 -11.02
N LYS A 208 7.00 6.41 -12.02
CA LYS A 208 6.84 7.65 -12.79
C LYS A 208 5.97 8.66 -12.02
N ASN A 209 4.79 8.24 -11.63
CA ASN A 209 3.85 9.02 -10.82
C ASN A 209 2.93 8.11 -10.03
N ILE A 210 2.31 8.68 -9.00
CA ILE A 210 1.19 8.05 -8.32
C ILE A 210 0.04 9.04 -8.33
N ARG A 211 -1.12 8.61 -8.82
CA ARG A 211 -2.35 9.40 -8.81
C ARG A 211 -3.39 8.71 -7.93
N VAL A 212 -4.16 9.50 -7.20
CA VAL A 212 -5.24 9.02 -6.35
C VAL A 212 -6.55 9.64 -6.82
N SER A 213 -7.37 8.83 -7.48
CA SER A 213 -8.71 9.22 -7.92
C SER A 213 -9.66 9.11 -6.74
N LYS A 214 -10.30 10.22 -6.37
CA LYS A 214 -11.19 10.32 -5.20
C LYS A 214 -12.68 10.28 -5.56
N THR A 215 -13.03 10.54 -6.82
CA THR A 215 -14.38 10.35 -7.37
C THR A 215 -14.35 9.28 -8.45
N ALA A 216 -15.48 8.60 -8.65
CA ALA A 216 -15.57 7.55 -9.63
C ALA A 216 -15.81 8.09 -11.05
N SER A 217 -15.21 7.41 -12.01
CA SER A 217 -15.54 7.43 -13.43
C SER A 217 -16.04 6.06 -13.85
N ALA A 218 -16.95 5.96 -14.79
CA ALA A 218 -17.46 4.67 -15.25
C ALA A 218 -16.36 3.81 -15.90
N GLU A 219 -15.30 4.44 -16.44
CA GLU A 219 -14.14 3.75 -17.02
C GLU A 219 -13.24 3.05 -15.99
N ASP A 220 -13.27 3.50 -14.73
CA ASP A 220 -12.49 2.92 -13.64
C ASP A 220 -13.25 1.76 -12.96
N SER A 221 -12.55 0.89 -12.27
CA SER A 221 -13.19 -0.10 -11.39
C SER A 221 -14.04 0.62 -10.35
N ALA A 222 -15.26 0.14 -10.11
CA ALA A 222 -16.13 0.70 -9.08
C ALA A 222 -15.82 0.17 -7.68
N GLU A 223 -14.85 -0.70 -7.53
CA GLU A 223 -14.49 -1.36 -6.29
C GLU A 223 -13.61 -0.50 -5.38
N PHE A 224 -14.18 0.61 -4.91
CA PHE A 224 -13.53 1.50 -3.94
C PHE A 224 -14.55 2.42 -3.24
N SER A 225 -14.15 2.96 -2.09
CA SER A 225 -14.88 3.99 -1.37
C SER A 225 -13.98 5.19 -1.01
N GLY A 226 -12.76 4.93 -0.59
CA GLY A 226 -11.77 5.97 -0.28
C GLY A 226 -11.22 6.60 -1.54
N GLY A 227 -10.62 5.79 -2.39
CA GLY A 227 -10.03 6.18 -3.66
C GLY A 227 -9.32 5.02 -4.36
N ILE A 228 -8.98 5.25 -5.63
CA ILE A 228 -8.13 4.35 -6.41
C ILE A 228 -6.73 4.95 -6.47
N VAL A 229 -5.75 4.20 -6.01
CA VAL A 229 -4.33 4.53 -6.16
C VAL A 229 -3.81 3.95 -7.46
N LYS A 230 -3.47 4.82 -8.40
CA LYS A 230 -2.92 4.46 -9.70
C LYS A 230 -1.42 4.69 -9.69
N ILE A 231 -0.65 3.61 -9.74
CA ILE A 231 0.82 3.65 -9.81
C ILE A 231 1.22 3.43 -11.27
N GLU A 232 1.96 4.38 -11.81
CA GLU A 232 2.53 4.27 -13.15
C GLU A 232 4.05 4.08 -13.05
N THR A 233 4.57 3.09 -13.76
CA THR A 233 6.01 2.86 -13.85
C THR A 233 6.63 3.79 -14.88
N LYS A 234 7.93 4.09 -14.71
CA LYS A 234 8.69 4.92 -15.63
C LYS A 234 8.63 4.37 -17.06
N GLU A 235 8.54 5.28 -17.99
CA GLU A 235 8.62 4.98 -19.43
C GLU A 235 10.04 5.20 -19.95
N TYR A 236 10.30 4.78 -21.16
CA TYR A 236 11.60 4.98 -21.78
C TYR A 236 11.89 6.47 -22.02
N PRO A 237 13.14 6.92 -21.83
CA PRO A 237 13.55 8.29 -22.11
C PRO A 237 13.76 8.52 -23.62
N ASP A 238 13.70 9.78 -24.04
CA ASP A 238 13.93 10.17 -25.43
C ASP A 238 15.39 10.01 -25.88
N ASN A 239 16.32 10.24 -24.96
CA ASN A 239 17.75 10.13 -25.18
C ASN A 239 18.36 9.12 -24.19
N LEU A 240 19.58 8.67 -24.51
CA LEU A 240 20.33 7.82 -23.60
C LEU A 240 20.36 8.45 -22.21
N SER A 241 19.89 7.72 -21.24
CA SER A 241 19.89 8.12 -19.84
C SER A 241 20.42 6.97 -18.98
N LEU A 242 21.31 7.30 -18.08
CA LEU A 242 21.84 6.40 -17.08
C LEU A 242 21.78 7.11 -15.73
N SER A 243 21.19 6.45 -14.74
CA SER A 243 21.19 6.94 -13.36
C SER A 243 21.70 5.84 -12.43
N VAL A 244 22.71 6.15 -11.65
CA VAL A 244 23.27 5.24 -10.62
C VAL A 244 23.24 5.96 -9.30
N SER A 245 22.64 5.33 -8.28
CA SER A 245 22.59 5.87 -6.91
C SER A 245 23.12 4.85 -5.92
N LEU A 246 23.90 5.31 -4.96
CA LEU A 246 24.39 4.53 -3.85
C LEU A 246 24.04 5.23 -2.55
N GLY A 247 23.66 4.47 -1.54
CA GLY A 247 23.27 5.01 -0.25
C GLY A 247 23.70 4.14 0.93
N VAL A 248 23.94 4.80 2.06
CA VAL A 248 24.24 4.19 3.35
C VAL A 248 23.45 4.90 4.43
N GLY A 249 23.03 4.17 5.45
CA GLY A 249 22.28 4.75 6.57
C GLY A 249 22.39 3.91 7.84
N LYS A 250 21.83 4.43 8.91
CA LYS A 250 21.77 3.73 10.20
C LYS A 250 20.58 4.21 11.02
N ASN A 251 19.91 3.26 11.66
CA ASN A 251 18.87 3.57 12.63
C ASN A 251 19.48 3.74 14.01
N THR A 252 19.04 4.75 14.77
CA THR A 252 19.62 5.09 16.10
C THR A 252 19.37 4.01 17.15
N GLN A 253 18.24 3.29 17.07
CA GLN A 253 17.96 2.18 18.00
C GLN A 253 18.84 0.97 17.69
N VAL A 254 19.10 0.69 16.42
CA VAL A 254 20.04 -0.37 16.00
C VAL A 254 21.46 0.00 16.44
N ALA A 255 21.83 1.28 16.34
CA ALA A 255 23.18 1.75 16.70
C ALA A 255 23.56 1.55 18.16
N GLY A 256 22.57 1.55 19.06
CA GLY A 256 22.76 1.44 20.51
C GLY A 256 22.83 0.01 21.05
N HIS A 257 22.65 -1.02 20.20
CA HIS A 257 22.48 -2.39 20.65
C HIS A 257 23.30 -3.37 19.80
N LYS A 258 23.68 -4.52 20.38
CA LYS A 258 24.07 -5.70 19.62
C LYS A 258 22.85 -6.17 18.83
N PHE A 259 23.02 -6.44 17.54
CA PHE A 259 21.94 -6.87 16.68
C PHE A 259 21.83 -8.40 16.72
N LYS A 260 20.61 -8.90 16.88
CA LYS A 260 20.35 -10.35 16.85
C LYS A 260 19.79 -10.77 15.50
N SER A 261 20.39 -11.81 14.95
CA SER A 261 20.02 -12.39 13.66
C SER A 261 20.10 -13.92 13.72
N PHE A 262 19.77 -14.61 12.66
CA PHE A 262 19.95 -16.05 12.52
C PHE A 262 20.33 -16.40 11.07
N ASN A 263 20.95 -17.57 10.90
CA ASN A 263 21.34 -18.01 9.57
C ASN A 263 20.14 -18.51 8.76
N THR A 264 19.98 -18.03 7.56
CA THR A 264 18.91 -18.40 6.63
C THR A 264 19.42 -19.28 5.47
N GLY A 265 20.73 -19.49 5.36
CA GLY A 265 21.29 -20.54 4.53
C GLY A 265 22.29 -20.11 3.46
N ASP A 266 21.96 -19.23 2.51
CA ASP A 266 22.83 -18.90 1.38
C ASP A 266 22.66 -17.47 0.84
N MET A 267 23.29 -17.20 -0.31
CA MET A 267 23.26 -15.87 -0.95
C MET A 267 21.88 -15.45 -1.46
N HIS A 268 20.91 -16.35 -1.67
CA HIS A 268 19.57 -16.01 -2.16
C HIS A 268 18.85 -15.06 -1.21
N ASN A 269 19.03 -15.26 0.09
CA ASN A 269 18.45 -14.41 1.12
C ASN A 269 18.97 -12.95 1.08
N ASN A 270 20.15 -12.70 0.50
CA ASN A 270 20.64 -11.33 0.32
C ASN A 270 19.78 -10.53 -0.69
N PHE A 271 19.06 -11.21 -1.55
CA PHE A 271 18.11 -10.62 -2.49
C PHE A 271 16.65 -10.81 -2.08
N GLY A 272 16.41 -11.26 -0.86
CA GLY A 272 15.07 -11.47 -0.34
C GLY A 272 14.42 -12.79 -0.74
N LEU A 273 15.09 -13.63 -1.51
CA LEU A 273 14.58 -14.93 -1.99
C LEU A 273 14.71 -16.01 -0.93
N VAL A 274 13.85 -17.02 -1.02
CA VAL A 274 13.93 -18.21 -0.14
C VAL A 274 15.11 -19.09 -0.54
N SER A 275 15.85 -19.59 0.44
CA SER A 275 16.88 -20.60 0.25
C SER A 275 16.30 -22.00 0.36
N LYS A 276 16.77 -22.95 -0.45
CA LYS A 276 16.36 -24.34 -0.36
C LYS A 276 16.57 -24.96 1.04
N LYS A 277 17.53 -24.44 1.80
CA LYS A 277 17.78 -24.88 3.19
C LYS A 277 16.71 -24.45 4.19
N GLN A 278 15.85 -23.50 3.81
CA GLN A 278 14.73 -23.02 4.63
C GLN A 278 13.44 -23.75 4.30
N GLU A 279 13.32 -24.35 3.13
CA GLU A 279 12.13 -25.08 2.70
C GLU A 279 11.88 -26.32 3.57
N LEU A 280 10.69 -26.87 3.46
CA LEU A 280 10.36 -28.14 4.08
C LEU A 280 11.26 -29.24 3.48
N PRO A 281 11.97 -30.04 4.28
CA PRO A 281 12.89 -31.04 3.77
C PRO A 281 12.25 -31.97 2.74
N ASP A 282 12.97 -32.28 1.67
CA ASP A 282 12.47 -33.07 0.53
C ASP A 282 11.85 -34.41 0.99
N MET A 283 12.38 -35.03 2.06
CA MET A 283 11.82 -36.22 2.65
C MET A 283 10.39 -36.05 3.19
N ILE A 284 10.06 -34.83 3.66
CA ILE A 284 8.73 -34.52 4.22
C ILE A 284 7.83 -33.94 3.12
N SER A 285 8.38 -33.07 2.26
CA SER A 285 7.64 -32.49 1.14
C SER A 285 7.27 -33.52 0.07
N GLY A 286 8.07 -34.58 -0.10
CA GLY A 286 7.79 -35.69 -1.02
C GLY A 286 6.73 -36.69 -0.54
N LEU A 287 6.30 -36.60 0.72
CA LEU A 287 5.18 -37.40 1.21
C LEU A 287 3.85 -36.82 0.68
N PRO A 288 2.87 -37.69 0.37
CA PRO A 288 1.53 -37.22 0.04
C PRO A 288 1.00 -36.30 1.13
N LYS A 289 0.56 -35.11 0.77
CA LYS A 289 0.03 -34.10 1.72
C LYS A 289 -1.10 -34.66 2.61
N ALA A 290 -1.82 -35.67 2.11
CA ALA A 290 -2.87 -36.38 2.84
C ALA A 290 -2.35 -37.26 4.00
N ILE A 291 -1.06 -37.58 4.02
CA ILE A 291 -0.47 -38.41 5.09
C ILE A 291 0.18 -37.48 6.12
N PRO A 292 -0.35 -37.40 7.34
CA PRO A 292 0.27 -36.57 8.38
C PRO A 292 1.65 -37.09 8.75
N PHE A 293 2.58 -36.15 8.97
CA PHE A 293 3.89 -36.46 9.51
C PHE A 293 3.80 -36.82 11.02
N VAL A 294 3.16 -37.93 11.31
CA VAL A 294 2.92 -38.45 12.66
C VAL A 294 3.27 -39.94 12.68
N GLU A 295 3.84 -40.43 13.77
CA GLU A 295 4.10 -41.88 13.94
C GLU A 295 2.77 -42.65 13.89
N GLY A 296 2.67 -43.53 12.90
CA GLY A 296 1.43 -44.19 12.60
C GLY A 296 1.14 -45.38 13.46
N ASP A 297 -0.13 -45.40 13.86
CA ASP A 297 -0.78 -46.65 14.31
C ASP A 297 -2.11 -46.78 13.56
N ARG A 298 -3.22 -46.74 14.25
CA ARG A 298 -4.60 -46.98 13.73
C ARG A 298 -5.12 -46.04 12.65
N PHE A 299 -4.41 -44.91 12.35
CA PHE A 299 -4.87 -43.83 11.45
C PHE A 299 -3.99 -43.63 10.22
N GLY A 300 -3.05 -44.54 9.94
CA GLY A 300 -2.27 -44.51 8.71
C GLY A 300 -1.14 -43.50 8.67
N GLY A 301 -0.45 -43.23 9.77
CA GLY A 301 0.73 -42.36 9.81
C GLY A 301 1.99 -43.05 9.24
N ILE A 302 3.15 -42.40 9.46
CA ILE A 302 4.44 -42.75 8.88
C ILE A 302 5.21 -43.65 9.86
N PRO A 303 6.02 -44.64 9.39
CA PRO A 303 6.87 -45.43 10.24
C PRO A 303 7.80 -44.54 11.12
N GLY A 304 7.97 -44.95 12.41
CA GLY A 304 8.70 -44.10 13.37
C GLY A 304 10.18 -43.88 13.01
N ASN A 305 10.80 -44.81 12.27
CA ASN A 305 12.15 -44.62 11.74
C ASN A 305 12.20 -43.49 10.70
N LEU A 306 11.19 -43.35 9.84
CA LEU A 306 11.11 -42.25 8.87
C LEU A 306 10.82 -40.90 9.57
N ILE A 307 10.04 -40.89 10.65
CA ILE A 307 9.86 -39.68 11.48
C ILE A 307 11.19 -39.20 12.04
N LYS A 308 12.02 -40.14 12.55
CA LYS A 308 13.37 -39.82 13.07
C LYS A 308 14.25 -39.20 11.97
N VAL A 309 14.30 -39.83 10.80
CA VAL A 309 15.10 -39.33 9.67
C VAL A 309 14.58 -37.94 9.22
N GLY A 310 13.27 -37.75 9.14
CA GLY A 310 12.69 -36.47 8.85
C GLY A 310 13.01 -35.41 9.90
N ALA A 311 13.00 -35.75 11.20
CA ALA A 311 13.41 -34.84 12.26
C ALA A 311 14.88 -34.40 12.13
N LEU A 312 15.77 -35.31 11.67
CA LEU A 312 17.19 -35.04 11.45
C LEU A 312 17.43 -34.16 10.19
N SER A 313 16.52 -34.16 9.24
CA SER A 313 16.64 -33.38 7.99
C SER A 313 16.39 -31.90 8.16
N PHE A 314 15.80 -31.47 9.28
CA PHE A 314 15.61 -30.03 9.55
C PHE A 314 16.90 -29.32 9.96
N ASN A 315 17.03 -28.07 9.59
CA ASN A 315 18.05 -27.18 10.16
C ASN A 315 17.87 -27.09 11.68
N GLN A 316 18.93 -27.36 12.43
CA GLN A 316 18.91 -27.44 13.90
C GLN A 316 19.20 -26.11 14.60
N GLU A 317 19.30 -24.99 13.89
CA GLU A 317 19.46 -23.67 14.50
C GLU A 317 18.15 -23.21 15.14
N TRP A 318 18.17 -22.91 16.43
CA TRP A 318 17.02 -22.46 17.21
C TRP A 318 17.27 -21.18 17.96
N SER A 319 18.55 -20.81 18.12
CA SER A 319 18.95 -19.63 18.89
C SER A 319 19.41 -18.49 17.97
N PRO A 320 19.06 -17.24 18.25
CA PRO A 320 19.60 -16.10 17.53
C PRO A 320 21.09 -15.91 17.83
N LYS A 321 21.85 -15.37 16.87
CA LYS A 321 23.24 -14.99 16.99
C LYS A 321 23.37 -13.48 17.12
N GLU A 322 24.28 -13.03 17.95
CA GLU A 322 24.59 -11.60 18.10
C GLU A 322 25.62 -11.16 17.06
N GLU A 323 25.34 -10.04 16.43
CA GLU A 323 26.20 -9.38 15.45
C GLU A 323 26.45 -7.93 15.86
N ASP A 324 27.49 -7.32 15.31
CA ASP A 324 27.67 -5.89 15.46
C ASP A 324 26.58 -5.13 14.71
N SER A 325 26.20 -3.96 15.23
CA SER A 325 25.14 -3.10 14.69
C SER A 325 25.36 -2.80 13.19
N PRO A 326 24.53 -3.35 12.28
CA PRO A 326 24.73 -3.21 10.84
C PRO A 326 24.31 -1.85 10.30
N PHE A 327 24.80 -1.52 9.10
CA PHE A 327 24.39 -0.34 8.34
C PHE A 327 23.34 -0.70 7.28
N ASN A 328 22.38 0.18 7.11
CA ASN A 328 21.47 0.15 5.97
C ASN A 328 22.24 0.45 4.68
N LYS A 329 21.92 -0.24 3.60
CA LYS A 329 22.57 -0.10 2.31
C LYS A 329 21.55 -0.04 1.20
N SER A 330 21.75 0.84 0.23
CA SER A 330 20.89 0.91 -0.94
C SER A 330 21.70 1.16 -2.20
N PHE A 331 21.24 0.60 -3.31
CA PHE A 331 21.68 1.00 -4.62
C PHE A 331 20.53 1.01 -5.62
N SER A 332 20.62 1.84 -6.63
CA SER A 332 19.71 1.78 -7.78
C SER A 332 20.47 2.11 -9.07
N ILE A 333 20.12 1.40 -10.12
CA ILE A 333 20.62 1.60 -11.46
C ILE A 333 19.42 1.65 -12.39
N SER A 334 19.36 2.65 -13.26
CA SER A 334 18.33 2.75 -14.29
C SER A 334 18.99 3.23 -15.58
N ALA A 335 18.78 2.50 -16.65
CA ALA A 335 19.30 2.81 -17.98
C ALA A 335 18.19 2.72 -19.01
N GLY A 336 18.14 3.68 -19.92
CA GLY A 336 17.15 3.70 -20.98
C GLY A 336 17.55 4.52 -22.16
N ASN A 337 16.91 4.26 -23.27
CA ASN A 337 17.09 5.00 -24.52
C ASN A 337 15.89 4.83 -25.44
N SER A 338 15.80 5.69 -26.45
CA SER A 338 14.90 5.44 -27.58
C SER A 338 15.67 5.54 -28.90
N PHE A 339 15.30 4.68 -29.82
CA PHE A 339 15.93 4.55 -31.15
C PHE A 339 14.87 4.84 -32.18
N LYS A 340 15.07 5.88 -32.98
CA LYS A 340 14.20 6.22 -34.12
C LYS A 340 14.83 5.70 -35.39
N THR A 341 14.03 4.99 -36.17
CA THR A 341 14.40 4.51 -37.49
C THR A 341 13.47 5.10 -38.54
N GLU A 342 13.96 5.42 -39.72
CA GLU A 342 13.13 6.00 -40.79
C GLU A 342 12.04 5.03 -41.24
N LYS A 343 12.33 3.73 -41.26
CA LYS A 343 11.46 2.69 -41.85
C LYS A 343 10.54 2.05 -40.81
N TRP A 344 10.99 1.88 -39.55
CA TRP A 344 10.32 1.07 -38.55
C TRP A 344 9.73 1.88 -37.41
N GLY A 345 9.80 3.22 -37.44
CA GLY A 345 9.33 4.06 -36.37
C GLY A 345 10.29 4.12 -35.18
N ARG A 346 9.76 4.20 -33.97
CA ARG A 346 10.51 4.41 -32.74
C ARG A 346 10.42 3.19 -31.84
N PHE A 347 11.56 2.80 -31.29
CA PHE A 347 11.66 1.78 -30.24
C PHE A 347 12.19 2.44 -28.95
N GLY A 348 11.58 2.15 -27.82
CA GLY A 348 12.02 2.63 -26.52
C GLY A 348 12.31 1.46 -25.59
N VAL A 349 13.36 1.60 -24.77
CA VAL A 349 13.71 0.63 -23.74
C VAL A 349 14.08 1.36 -22.44
N LEU A 350 13.60 0.86 -21.33
CA LEU A 350 14.05 1.25 -19.98
C LEU A 350 14.19 -0.01 -19.14
N ALA A 351 15.36 -0.19 -18.55
CA ALA A 351 15.60 -1.22 -17.54
C ALA A 351 16.11 -0.56 -16.26
N GLY A 352 15.67 -1.07 -15.14
CA GLY A 352 16.10 -0.56 -13.84
C GLY A 352 16.08 -1.62 -12.77
N THR A 353 16.99 -1.49 -11.81
CA THR A 353 17.04 -2.28 -10.58
C THR A 353 17.24 -1.37 -9.37
N THR A 354 16.55 -1.67 -8.30
CA THR A 354 16.65 -0.94 -7.02
C THR A 354 16.75 -1.97 -5.90
N TYR A 355 17.74 -1.81 -5.06
CA TYR A 355 17.98 -2.66 -3.90
C TYR A 355 18.07 -1.80 -2.65
N ASN A 356 17.40 -2.23 -1.58
CA ASN A 356 17.49 -1.61 -0.27
C ASN A 356 17.55 -2.71 0.79
N ARG A 357 18.51 -2.61 1.72
CA ARG A 357 18.61 -3.48 2.89
C ARG A 357 18.65 -2.61 4.12
N SER A 358 17.69 -2.78 5.01
CA SER A 358 17.51 -1.98 6.20
C SER A 358 17.39 -2.84 7.46
N TYR A 359 17.78 -2.25 8.58
CA TYR A 359 17.78 -2.90 9.88
C TYR A 359 17.00 -2.06 10.88
N SER A 360 16.22 -2.73 11.71
CA SER A 360 15.40 -2.11 12.75
C SER A 360 15.53 -2.85 14.07
N TYR A 361 15.42 -2.11 15.15
CA TYR A 361 15.26 -2.64 16.50
C TYR A 361 14.15 -1.88 17.20
N ARG A 362 13.33 -2.58 17.98
CA ARG A 362 12.36 -1.94 18.87
C ARG A 362 12.02 -2.81 20.06
N GLU A 363 11.73 -2.13 21.16
CA GLU A 363 11.10 -2.71 22.32
C GLU A 363 9.61 -2.41 22.27
N GLU A 364 8.81 -3.46 22.36
CA GLU A 364 7.36 -3.39 22.22
C GLU A 364 6.70 -3.99 23.44
N ALA A 365 5.87 -3.22 24.14
CA ALA A 365 4.98 -3.76 25.17
C ALA A 365 3.58 -3.94 24.57
N ASN A 366 2.99 -5.10 24.75
CA ASN A 366 1.60 -5.36 24.38
C ASN A 366 0.86 -6.13 25.49
N ALA A 367 -0.44 -5.92 25.56
CA ALA A 367 -1.32 -6.62 26.48
C ALA A 367 -2.70 -6.83 25.84
N ARG A 368 -3.41 -7.86 26.30
CA ARG A 368 -4.80 -8.12 25.94
C ARG A 368 -5.65 -8.09 27.19
N PHE A 369 -6.87 -7.60 27.02
CA PHE A 369 -7.78 -7.38 28.15
C PHE A 369 -9.14 -8.01 27.86
N GLN A 370 -9.83 -8.42 28.93
CA GLN A 370 -11.23 -8.79 28.94
C GLN A 370 -11.98 -7.99 29.99
N ALA A 371 -13.29 -7.89 29.84
CA ALA A 371 -14.13 -7.35 30.90
C ALA A 371 -14.26 -8.37 32.04
N SER A 372 -14.24 -7.90 33.28
CA SER A 372 -14.36 -8.78 34.47
C SER A 372 -15.69 -9.52 34.55
N ASN A 373 -16.75 -8.89 34.02
CA ASN A 373 -18.09 -9.48 33.91
C ASN A 373 -18.81 -8.78 32.74
N PRO A 374 -19.00 -9.43 31.58
CA PRO A 374 -19.68 -8.86 30.44
C PRO A 374 -21.11 -8.37 30.72
N ILE A 375 -21.83 -9.03 31.65
CA ILE A 375 -23.20 -8.68 32.00
C ILE A 375 -23.27 -7.44 32.89
N SER A 376 -22.23 -7.14 33.65
CA SER A 376 -22.22 -6.04 34.61
C SER A 376 -22.10 -4.64 34.01
N LEU A 377 -21.73 -4.54 32.71
CA LEU A 377 -21.81 -3.27 31.97
C LEU A 377 -23.24 -2.71 31.97
N TYR A 378 -24.24 -3.56 31.96
CA TYR A 378 -25.65 -3.18 32.05
C TYR A 378 -26.08 -2.92 33.50
N LEU A 379 -25.35 -3.46 34.49
CA LEU A 379 -25.71 -3.41 35.88
C LEU A 379 -24.92 -2.39 36.71
N LYS A 380 -24.04 -1.61 36.11
CA LYS A 380 -23.19 -0.57 36.72
C LYS A 380 -22.26 -1.04 37.87
N ASP A 381 -22.01 -2.32 38.05
CA ASP A 381 -21.14 -2.82 39.11
C ASP A 381 -19.71 -3.09 38.58
N SER A 382 -18.76 -2.34 39.08
CA SER A 382 -17.29 -2.51 39.16
C SER A 382 -16.60 -3.31 38.01
N ASN A 383 -16.72 -2.85 36.77
CA ASN A 383 -16.01 -3.45 35.64
C ASN A 383 -14.62 -2.82 35.47
N MET A 384 -13.62 -3.44 36.04
CA MET A 384 -12.24 -3.17 35.69
C MET A 384 -11.83 -4.09 34.57
N LEU A 385 -11.16 -3.54 33.58
CA LEU A 385 -10.48 -4.35 32.56
C LEU A 385 -9.43 -5.24 33.23
N ARG A 386 -9.51 -6.55 33.01
CA ARG A 386 -8.51 -7.52 33.48
C ARG A 386 -7.57 -7.93 32.34
N PRO A 387 -6.26 -7.97 32.59
CA PRO A 387 -5.35 -8.48 31.60
C PRO A 387 -5.56 -9.99 31.36
N LEU A 388 -5.58 -10.37 30.09
CA LEU A 388 -5.50 -11.77 29.65
C LEU A 388 -4.03 -12.20 29.54
N ASN A 389 -3.23 -11.38 28.91
CA ASN A 389 -1.78 -11.54 28.81
C ASN A 389 -1.07 -10.17 28.77
N GLN A 390 0.20 -10.21 29.08
CA GLN A 390 1.08 -9.07 28.95
C GLN A 390 2.45 -9.54 28.42
N ASN A 391 2.97 -8.89 27.41
CA ASN A 391 4.22 -9.26 26.74
C ASN A 391 5.12 -8.05 26.56
N ASN A 392 6.41 -8.21 26.84
CA ASN A 392 7.47 -7.29 26.47
C ASN A 392 8.33 -7.98 25.42
N LEU A 393 8.39 -7.40 24.24
CA LEU A 393 9.07 -7.97 23.08
C LEU A 393 10.28 -7.12 22.70
N LYS A 394 11.42 -7.78 22.46
CA LYS A 394 12.57 -7.21 21.75
C LYS A 394 12.54 -7.74 20.34
N ILE A 395 12.39 -6.85 19.37
CA ILE A 395 12.21 -7.20 17.97
C ILE A 395 13.35 -6.66 17.15
N TYR A 396 14.12 -7.55 16.54
CA TYR A 396 15.19 -7.26 15.60
C TYR A 396 14.71 -7.61 14.20
N GLY A 397 14.71 -6.66 13.30
CA GLY A 397 14.23 -6.83 11.92
C GLY A 397 15.32 -6.48 10.92
N GLU A 398 15.49 -7.34 9.93
CA GLU A 398 16.24 -7.08 8.71
C GLU A 398 15.25 -7.16 7.56
N GLU A 399 15.17 -6.10 6.76
CA GLU A 399 14.32 -6.02 5.58
C GLU A 399 15.18 -5.86 4.33
N VAL A 400 14.89 -6.64 3.29
CA VAL A 400 15.46 -6.50 1.95
C VAL A 400 14.32 -6.20 0.99
N LEU A 401 14.49 -5.15 0.18
CA LEU A 401 13.60 -4.82 -0.94
C LEU A 401 14.44 -4.78 -2.21
N TRP A 402 14.10 -5.64 -3.17
CA TRP A 402 14.76 -5.72 -4.46
C TRP A 402 13.73 -5.64 -5.59
N GLY A 403 13.72 -4.55 -6.33
CA GLY A 403 12.78 -4.32 -7.42
C GLY A 403 13.48 -4.15 -8.75
N ASN A 404 12.92 -4.77 -9.77
CA ASN A 404 13.40 -4.73 -11.16
C ASN A 404 12.26 -4.33 -12.08
N ASN A 405 12.53 -3.46 -13.02
CA ASN A 405 11.58 -3.13 -14.07
C ASN A 405 12.24 -3.20 -15.45
N LEU A 406 11.46 -3.67 -16.41
CA LEU A 406 11.80 -3.66 -17.83
C LEU A 406 10.59 -3.17 -18.60
N ASN A 407 10.76 -2.05 -19.30
CA ASN A 407 9.72 -1.45 -20.11
C ASN A 407 10.21 -1.34 -21.56
N LEU A 408 9.46 -1.91 -22.46
CA LEU A 408 9.69 -1.87 -23.89
C LEU A 408 8.50 -1.16 -24.53
N ALA A 409 8.76 -0.31 -25.50
CA ALA A 409 7.72 0.31 -26.28
C ALA A 409 8.10 0.37 -27.75
N TYR A 410 7.08 0.26 -28.59
CA TYR A 410 7.21 0.35 -30.02
C TYR A 410 6.14 1.29 -30.59
N GLU A 411 6.59 2.32 -31.31
CA GLU A 411 5.75 3.31 -31.95
C GLU A 411 6.05 3.29 -33.46
N PRO A 412 5.34 2.45 -34.25
CA PRO A 412 5.57 2.34 -35.69
C PRO A 412 5.29 3.66 -36.41
N LYS A 413 4.34 4.43 -35.96
CA LYS A 413 4.01 5.79 -36.40
C LYS A 413 3.34 6.55 -35.25
N ILE A 414 3.31 7.86 -35.36
CA ILE A 414 2.66 8.75 -34.39
C ILE A 414 1.21 8.30 -34.17
N GLY A 415 0.79 8.24 -32.89
CA GLY A 415 -0.54 7.80 -32.52
C GLY A 415 -0.75 6.28 -32.55
N GLN A 416 0.30 5.48 -32.74
CA GLN A 416 0.26 4.02 -32.67
C GLN A 416 1.33 3.53 -31.71
N GLN A 417 0.98 3.11 -30.53
CA GLN A 417 1.94 2.65 -29.54
C GLN A 417 1.59 1.25 -29.04
N PHE A 418 2.60 0.40 -28.94
CA PHE A 418 2.57 -0.89 -28.26
C PHE A 418 3.57 -0.84 -27.11
N PHE A 419 3.26 -1.48 -26.01
CA PHE A 419 4.18 -1.53 -24.87
C PHE A 419 4.11 -2.84 -24.10
N ILE A 420 5.25 -3.19 -23.51
CA ILE A 420 5.37 -4.23 -22.48
C ILE A 420 5.96 -3.56 -21.25
N LYS A 421 5.26 -3.64 -20.12
CA LYS A 421 5.71 -3.10 -18.83
C LYS A 421 5.80 -4.26 -17.85
N THR A 422 7.02 -4.57 -17.41
CA THR A 422 7.29 -5.66 -16.47
C THR A 422 7.83 -5.09 -15.17
N LEU A 423 7.27 -5.54 -14.05
CA LEU A 423 7.79 -5.30 -12.69
C LEU A 423 7.99 -6.64 -12.00
N TYR A 424 9.17 -6.85 -11.45
CA TYR A 424 9.49 -7.94 -10.54
C TYR A 424 10.05 -7.35 -9.25
N SER A 425 9.36 -7.55 -8.13
CA SER A 425 9.77 -7.03 -6.84
C SER A 425 9.75 -8.12 -5.80
N VAL A 426 10.80 -8.19 -5.00
CA VAL A 426 10.94 -9.10 -3.87
C VAL A 426 11.18 -8.29 -2.61
N GLN A 427 10.42 -8.58 -1.57
CA GLN A 427 10.66 -8.06 -0.22
C GLN A 427 10.79 -9.22 0.75
N SER A 428 11.82 -9.20 1.59
CA SER A 428 11.90 -10.14 2.70
C SER A 428 12.03 -9.44 4.04
N ASP A 429 11.40 -10.04 5.04
CA ASP A 429 11.50 -9.69 6.45
C ASP A 429 12.15 -10.85 7.20
N LYS A 430 13.35 -10.67 7.74
CA LYS A 430 14.00 -11.59 8.67
C LYS A 430 13.88 -11.01 10.08
N THR A 431 13.20 -11.71 10.97
CA THR A 431 12.83 -11.17 12.27
C THR A 431 13.20 -12.13 13.40
N VAL A 432 13.87 -11.58 14.42
CA VAL A 432 14.04 -12.22 15.73
C VAL A 432 13.15 -11.50 16.71
N ARG A 433 12.27 -12.24 17.40
CA ARG A 433 11.45 -11.73 18.51
C ARG A 433 11.82 -12.49 19.77
N GLU A 434 12.26 -11.79 20.80
CA GLU A 434 12.43 -12.31 22.15
C GLU A 434 11.40 -11.66 23.03
N GLY A 435 10.61 -12.46 23.71
CA GLY A 435 9.54 -11.98 24.57
C GLY A 435 9.62 -12.54 25.98
N ASP A 436 9.23 -11.71 26.94
CA ASP A 436 8.90 -12.12 28.28
C ASP A 436 7.55 -11.53 28.68
N GLY A 437 6.77 -12.29 29.49
CA GLY A 437 5.47 -11.83 29.85
C GLY A 437 4.75 -12.75 30.83
N ALA A 438 3.46 -12.48 31.01
CA ALA A 438 2.56 -13.23 31.85
C ALA A 438 1.29 -13.63 31.08
N ASN A 439 0.85 -14.86 31.30
CA ASN A 439 -0.47 -15.34 30.94
C ASN A 439 -1.29 -15.43 32.23
N TYR A 440 -2.27 -14.55 32.37
CA TYR A 440 -3.09 -14.44 33.61
C TYR A 440 -4.23 -15.44 33.65
N ILE A 441 -4.59 -16.05 32.51
CA ILE A 441 -5.63 -17.10 32.46
C ILE A 441 -5.09 -18.39 33.04
N ASP A 442 -3.90 -18.82 32.60
CA ASP A 442 -3.27 -20.06 33.05
C ASP A 442 -2.28 -19.85 34.21
N ASN A 443 -2.18 -18.59 34.69
CA ASN A 443 -1.36 -18.19 35.85
C ASN A 443 0.11 -18.62 35.75
N PHE A 444 0.79 -18.27 34.65
CA PHE A 444 2.21 -18.49 34.49
C PHE A 444 2.92 -17.31 33.80
N ASN A 445 4.18 -17.10 34.13
CA ASN A 445 5.09 -16.26 33.39
C ASN A 445 5.72 -17.06 32.26
N PHE A 446 6.05 -16.40 31.16
CA PHE A 446 6.69 -17.08 30.03
C PHE A 446 7.84 -16.29 29.45
N LYS A 447 8.72 -16.99 28.76
CA LYS A 447 9.72 -16.47 27.84
C LYS A 447 9.57 -17.13 26.50
N SER A 448 9.78 -16.38 25.44
CA SER A 448 9.62 -16.90 24.09
C SER A 448 10.71 -16.38 23.15
N THR A 449 11.06 -17.17 22.16
CA THR A 449 11.93 -16.78 21.03
C THR A 449 11.23 -17.21 19.75
N ASN A 450 11.04 -16.25 18.85
CA ASN A 450 10.54 -16.52 17.50
C ASN A 450 11.58 -16.07 16.46
N LEU A 451 11.91 -16.95 15.54
CA LEU A 451 12.77 -16.71 14.40
C LEU A 451 11.92 -16.87 13.15
N SER A 452 11.73 -15.83 12.39
CA SER A 452 10.89 -15.87 11.18
C SER A 452 11.58 -15.20 10.01
N TYR A 453 11.45 -15.82 8.84
CA TYR A 453 11.83 -15.28 7.55
C TYR A 453 10.58 -15.32 6.67
N ILE A 454 10.25 -14.18 6.07
CA ILE A 454 9.11 -14.07 5.15
C ILE A 454 9.65 -13.45 3.88
N SER A 455 9.40 -14.09 2.75
CA SER A 455 9.66 -13.55 1.41
C SER A 455 8.33 -13.26 0.72
N ARG A 456 8.24 -12.10 0.08
CA ARG A 456 7.09 -11.69 -0.73
C ARG A 456 7.58 -11.31 -2.10
N THR A 457 6.98 -11.89 -3.11
CA THR A 457 7.30 -11.63 -4.51
C THR A 457 6.08 -11.07 -5.22
N ILE A 458 6.28 -10.04 -6.03
CA ILE A 458 5.31 -9.58 -7.00
C ILE A 458 5.94 -9.61 -8.38
N PHE A 459 5.29 -10.31 -9.29
CA PHE A 459 5.55 -10.27 -10.71
C PHE A 459 4.33 -9.70 -11.42
N ASN A 460 4.51 -8.63 -12.17
CA ASN A 460 3.45 -8.02 -12.97
C ASN A 460 3.96 -7.75 -14.38
N ASN A 461 3.23 -8.24 -15.36
CA ASN A 461 3.53 -8.04 -16.77
C ASN A 461 2.29 -7.55 -17.50
N THR A 462 2.38 -6.35 -18.07
CA THR A 462 1.31 -5.72 -18.84
C THR A 462 1.76 -5.54 -20.28
N LEU A 463 1.07 -6.19 -21.19
CA LEU A 463 1.13 -5.95 -22.64
C LEU A 463 -0.04 -5.04 -23.00
N GLY A 464 0.20 -3.97 -23.74
CA GLY A 464 -0.86 -3.06 -24.13
C GLY A 464 -0.57 -2.24 -25.36
N GLY A 465 -1.57 -1.51 -25.81
CA GLY A 465 -1.46 -0.60 -26.93
C GLY A 465 -2.44 0.57 -26.84
N GLU A 466 -1.99 1.68 -27.41
CA GLU A 466 -2.78 2.90 -27.60
C GLU A 466 -2.74 3.26 -29.08
N HIS A 467 -3.93 3.42 -29.67
CA HIS A 467 -4.06 3.60 -31.11
C HIS A 467 -5.01 4.74 -31.41
N GLU A 468 -4.51 5.70 -32.17
CA GLU A 468 -5.33 6.72 -32.80
C GLU A 468 -5.72 6.25 -34.19
N ILE A 469 -7.02 6.14 -34.46
CA ILE A 469 -7.58 5.62 -35.69
C ILE A 469 -8.46 6.70 -36.31
N ASN A 470 -8.12 7.15 -37.52
CA ASN A 470 -9.00 8.03 -38.27
C ASN A 470 -10.17 7.22 -38.84
N ALA A 471 -11.34 7.35 -38.24
CA ALA A 471 -12.56 6.66 -38.62
C ALA A 471 -13.70 7.68 -38.86
N PHE A 472 -14.67 7.36 -39.69
CA PHE A 472 -15.88 8.15 -39.96
C PHE A 472 -15.65 9.63 -40.31
N GLY A 473 -14.62 9.90 -41.11
CA GLY A 473 -14.58 11.09 -41.96
C GLY A 473 -13.94 12.33 -41.43
N SER A 474 -13.20 12.36 -40.27
CA SER A 474 -12.23 13.45 -40.01
C SER A 474 -11.62 13.53 -38.60
N ARG A 475 -11.90 12.61 -37.68
CA ARG A 475 -11.35 12.72 -36.33
C ARG A 475 -10.68 11.46 -35.84
N SER A 476 -9.63 11.64 -35.06
CA SER A 476 -8.88 10.53 -34.44
C SER A 476 -9.67 9.92 -33.30
N HIS A 477 -10.15 8.70 -33.48
CA HIS A 477 -10.71 7.86 -32.43
C HIS A 477 -9.58 7.23 -31.63
N LYS A 478 -9.74 7.05 -30.33
CA LYS A 478 -8.71 6.41 -29.50
C LYS A 478 -9.16 5.01 -29.08
N VAL A 479 -8.28 4.02 -29.30
CA VAL A 479 -8.42 2.65 -28.82
C VAL A 479 -7.31 2.36 -27.83
N GLU A 480 -7.66 1.92 -26.63
CA GLU A 480 -6.73 1.48 -25.62
C GLU A 480 -7.06 0.03 -25.23
N TRP A 481 -6.04 -0.80 -25.20
CA TRP A 481 -6.20 -2.18 -24.74
C TRP A 481 -5.03 -2.62 -23.90
N ASN A 482 -5.29 -3.49 -22.93
CA ASN A 482 -4.24 -4.15 -22.18
C ASN A 482 -4.62 -5.58 -21.84
N VAL A 483 -3.58 -6.41 -21.71
CA VAL A 483 -3.60 -7.78 -21.18
C VAL A 483 -2.56 -7.83 -20.08
N ASN A 484 -2.99 -8.24 -18.90
CA ASN A 484 -2.12 -8.27 -17.73
C ASN A 484 -2.10 -9.67 -17.11
N TYR A 485 -0.92 -10.07 -16.67
CA TYR A 485 -0.68 -11.21 -15.79
C TYR A 485 0.08 -10.72 -14.57
N ALA A 486 -0.48 -10.93 -13.39
CA ALA A 486 0.15 -10.59 -12.15
C ALA A 486 0.11 -11.77 -11.18
N LEU A 487 1.24 -12.02 -10.51
CA LEU A 487 1.43 -13.05 -9.51
C LEU A 487 2.00 -12.41 -8.25
N ALA A 488 1.39 -12.71 -7.12
CA ALA A 488 1.93 -12.38 -5.81
C ALA A 488 2.12 -13.65 -4.99
N GLU A 489 3.30 -13.85 -4.46
CA GLU A 489 3.66 -15.00 -3.63
C GLU A 489 4.14 -14.52 -2.27
N ARG A 490 3.86 -15.30 -1.24
CA ARG A 490 4.41 -15.14 0.09
C ARG A 490 4.80 -16.49 0.65
N ASP A 491 6.07 -16.60 0.93
CA ASP A 491 6.65 -17.76 1.58
C ASP A 491 7.09 -17.41 3.00
N GLU A 492 6.70 -18.22 3.95
CA GLU A 492 7.22 -18.20 5.31
C GLU A 492 7.82 -19.58 5.61
N PRO A 493 9.06 -19.81 5.15
CA PRO A 493 9.72 -21.08 5.34
C PRO A 493 10.33 -21.18 6.74
N ASN A 494 10.00 -22.24 7.47
CA ASN A 494 10.67 -22.65 8.69
C ASN A 494 10.70 -21.57 9.80
N ALA A 495 9.59 -20.88 10.02
CA ALA A 495 9.46 -20.02 11.20
C ALA A 495 9.54 -20.88 12.46
N ARG A 496 10.36 -20.54 13.42
CA ARG A 496 10.66 -21.33 14.62
C ARG A 496 10.22 -20.61 15.88
N ASN A 497 9.43 -21.28 16.70
CA ASN A 497 8.97 -20.76 17.98
C ASN A 497 9.43 -21.66 19.12
N GLN A 498 9.94 -21.04 20.18
CA GLN A 498 10.25 -21.68 21.45
C GLN A 498 9.56 -20.91 22.57
N ALA A 499 9.01 -21.64 23.55
CA ALA A 499 8.40 -21.02 24.72
C ALA A 499 8.78 -21.75 26.00
N TRP A 500 8.95 -20.98 27.06
CA TRP A 500 9.30 -21.41 28.41
C TRP A 500 8.29 -20.81 29.37
N SER A 501 7.90 -21.57 30.39
CA SER A 501 6.97 -21.11 31.41
C SER A 501 7.51 -21.29 32.81
N GLN A 502 7.05 -20.43 33.70
CA GLN A 502 7.28 -20.51 35.12
C GLN A 502 5.96 -20.24 35.85
N GLY A 503 5.42 -21.18 36.55
CA GLY A 503 4.13 -21.02 37.24
C GLY A 503 3.83 -22.10 38.24
N GLY A 504 2.77 -21.93 39.03
CA GLY A 504 2.34 -22.85 40.06
C GLY A 504 3.33 -23.00 41.21
N THR A 505 3.55 -24.21 41.66
CA THR A 505 4.50 -24.55 42.75
C THR A 505 5.96 -24.44 42.32
N ASP A 506 6.24 -24.24 41.02
CA ASP A 506 7.58 -24.21 40.45
C ASP A 506 8.21 -22.79 40.37
N LEU A 507 7.60 -21.78 40.97
CA LEU A 507 8.12 -20.40 40.96
C LEU A 507 9.58 -20.30 41.43
N ALA A 508 10.02 -21.18 42.35
CA ALA A 508 11.38 -21.22 42.90
C ALA A 508 12.40 -21.86 41.95
N ASN A 509 11.95 -22.62 40.94
CA ASN A 509 12.81 -23.51 40.13
C ASN A 509 13.16 -22.99 38.72
N GLY A 510 12.86 -21.71 38.44
CA GLY A 510 13.19 -21.09 37.17
C GLY A 510 12.19 -21.41 36.04
N PHE A 511 12.43 -20.83 34.84
CA PHE A 511 11.60 -21.08 33.67
C PHE A 511 11.87 -22.47 33.10
N ARG A 512 10.83 -23.27 32.96
CA ARG A 512 10.85 -24.60 32.36
C ARG A 512 10.03 -24.62 31.08
N ARG A 513 10.12 -25.71 30.33
CA ARG A 513 9.32 -25.90 29.12
C ARG A 513 7.83 -26.03 29.43
N LEU A 514 7.00 -25.45 28.56
CA LEU A 514 5.54 -25.54 28.64
C LEU A 514 5.09 -27.02 28.46
N GLY A 515 4.65 -27.66 29.55
CA GLY A 515 4.41 -29.10 29.58
C GLY A 515 3.25 -29.60 28.71
N ASN A 516 2.24 -28.80 28.41
CA ASN A 516 1.03 -29.18 27.67
C ASN A 516 0.94 -28.57 26.26
N ASN A 517 1.82 -27.65 25.90
CA ASN A 517 1.94 -27.11 24.55
C ASN A 517 3.21 -27.63 23.89
N PRO A 518 3.27 -27.73 22.57
CA PRO A 518 4.51 -28.08 21.90
C PRO A 518 5.60 -27.10 22.31
N ASP A 519 6.68 -27.64 22.84
CA ASP A 519 7.79 -26.88 23.40
C ASP A 519 8.71 -26.26 22.35
N GLY A 520 8.50 -26.61 21.08
CA GLY A 520 9.07 -26.00 19.89
C GLY A 520 8.22 -26.31 18.68
N THR A 521 7.99 -25.31 17.86
CA THR A 521 7.24 -25.46 16.60
C THR A 521 8.00 -24.90 15.43
N ARG A 522 7.82 -25.53 14.28
CA ARG A 522 8.23 -25.04 12.97
C ARG A 522 7.00 -24.83 12.12
N TYR A 523 6.90 -23.66 11.56
CA TYR A 523 5.78 -23.26 10.74
C TYR A 523 6.26 -23.00 9.32
N PHE A 524 5.55 -23.57 8.35
CA PHE A 524 5.77 -23.39 6.93
C PHE A 524 4.46 -22.92 6.30
N SER A 525 4.46 -21.82 5.61
CA SER A 525 3.28 -21.38 4.87
C SER A 525 3.64 -20.83 3.50
N ASN A 526 2.73 -21.03 2.58
CA ASN A 526 2.79 -20.46 1.24
C ASN A 526 1.46 -19.80 0.89
N THR A 527 1.53 -18.67 0.22
CA THR A 527 0.39 -17.99 -0.40
C THR A 527 0.73 -17.71 -1.85
N GLU A 528 -0.16 -18.05 -2.75
CA GLU A 528 -0.11 -17.69 -4.16
C GLU A 528 -1.40 -16.98 -4.54
N ASP A 529 -1.30 -15.80 -5.15
CA ASP A 529 -2.44 -15.00 -5.61
C ASP A 529 -2.17 -14.54 -7.05
N THR A 530 -2.89 -15.07 -7.99
CA THR A 530 -2.74 -14.84 -9.43
C THR A 530 -3.90 -14.02 -9.97
N VAL A 531 -3.61 -12.96 -10.71
CA VAL A 531 -4.61 -12.13 -11.42
C VAL A 531 -4.31 -12.13 -12.90
N ARG A 532 -5.32 -12.43 -13.70
CA ARG A 532 -5.31 -12.27 -15.16
C ARG A 532 -6.39 -11.27 -15.53
N SER A 533 -6.03 -10.20 -16.21
CA SER A 533 -7.01 -9.20 -16.63
C SER A 533 -6.81 -8.74 -18.06
N GLN A 534 -7.91 -8.33 -18.68
CA GLN A 534 -7.94 -7.81 -20.03
C GLN A 534 -8.89 -6.62 -20.05
N SER A 535 -8.55 -5.58 -20.77
CA SER A 535 -9.44 -4.45 -20.99
C SER A 535 -9.32 -3.92 -22.41
N LEU A 536 -10.43 -3.40 -22.90
CA LEU A 536 -10.53 -2.69 -24.16
C LEU A 536 -11.40 -1.46 -23.94
N LYS A 537 -10.88 -0.29 -24.32
CA LYS A 537 -11.56 1.00 -24.27
C LYS A 537 -11.56 1.63 -25.65
N TYR A 538 -12.66 2.25 -26.01
CA TYR A 538 -12.81 2.97 -27.25
C TYR A 538 -13.41 4.34 -27.01
N GLU A 539 -12.74 5.40 -27.50
CA GLU A 539 -13.17 6.78 -27.38
C GLU A 539 -13.52 7.34 -28.75
N ILE A 540 -14.70 7.92 -28.87
CA ILE A 540 -15.21 8.58 -30.05
C ILE A 540 -15.36 10.07 -29.76
N PRO A 541 -14.53 10.94 -30.34
CA PRO A 541 -14.75 12.38 -30.28
C PRO A 541 -15.82 12.80 -31.30
N PHE A 542 -16.72 13.69 -30.93
CA PHE A 542 -17.70 14.27 -31.84
C PHE A 542 -17.98 15.75 -31.48
N ASN A 543 -18.40 16.53 -32.47
CA ASN A 543 -18.85 17.90 -32.24
C ASN A 543 -20.34 17.93 -31.92
N GLN A 544 -20.71 18.71 -30.93
CA GLN A 544 -22.09 19.05 -30.66
C GLN A 544 -22.50 20.36 -31.36
N TRP A 545 -23.73 20.82 -31.08
CA TRP A 545 -24.39 21.96 -31.77
C TRP A 545 -23.58 23.27 -31.78
N ASP A 546 -22.75 23.55 -30.75
CA ASP A 546 -21.93 24.76 -30.66
C ASP A 546 -20.49 24.57 -31.16
N GLY A 547 -20.21 23.48 -31.86
CA GLY A 547 -18.84 23.15 -32.28
C GLY A 547 -17.92 22.67 -31.17
N LEU A 548 -18.40 22.63 -29.91
CA LEU A 548 -17.65 22.12 -28.78
C LEU A 548 -17.42 20.62 -28.91
N GLN A 549 -16.22 20.17 -28.56
CA GLN A 549 -15.83 18.77 -28.67
C GLN A 549 -16.36 17.95 -27.50
N SER A 550 -17.16 16.96 -27.78
CA SER A 550 -17.64 15.94 -26.87
C SER A 550 -16.97 14.60 -27.13
N LYS A 551 -17.07 13.68 -26.16
CA LYS A 551 -16.48 12.36 -26.25
C LYS A 551 -17.47 11.31 -25.75
N LEU A 552 -17.63 10.26 -26.52
CA LEU A 552 -18.29 9.03 -26.09
C LEU A 552 -17.24 7.95 -25.86
N LYS A 553 -17.21 7.40 -24.66
CA LYS A 553 -16.32 6.32 -24.31
C LYS A 553 -17.14 5.07 -23.95
N PHE A 554 -16.66 3.92 -24.36
CA PHE A 554 -17.18 2.64 -23.91
C PHE A 554 -16.06 1.62 -23.84
N GLY A 555 -16.25 0.62 -23.02
CA GLY A 555 -15.26 -0.42 -22.88
C GLY A 555 -15.77 -1.63 -22.11
N ILE A 556 -14.97 -2.66 -22.22
CA ILE A 556 -15.17 -3.93 -21.53
C ILE A 556 -13.92 -4.30 -20.75
N SER A 557 -14.09 -4.98 -19.65
CA SER A 557 -12.97 -5.53 -18.89
C SER A 557 -13.33 -6.88 -18.29
N ASN A 558 -12.32 -7.73 -18.21
CA ASN A 558 -12.39 -9.08 -17.70
C ASN A 558 -11.28 -9.27 -16.66
N LEU A 559 -11.58 -9.88 -15.53
CA LEU A 559 -10.62 -10.22 -14.50
C LEU A 559 -10.94 -11.61 -13.94
N ASP A 560 -9.92 -12.46 -13.90
CA ASP A 560 -9.93 -13.75 -13.22
C ASP A 560 -8.80 -13.76 -12.18
N ARG A 561 -9.15 -14.10 -10.94
CA ARG A 561 -8.21 -14.16 -9.81
C ARG A 561 -8.34 -15.52 -9.15
N PHE A 562 -7.19 -16.10 -8.79
CA PHE A 562 -7.06 -17.33 -8.02
C PHE A 562 -6.13 -17.08 -6.85
N LYS A 563 -6.55 -17.50 -5.67
CA LYS A 563 -5.74 -17.42 -4.47
C LYS A 563 -5.70 -18.77 -3.79
N HIS A 564 -4.49 -19.23 -3.51
CA HIS A 564 -4.20 -20.44 -2.75
C HIS A 564 -3.44 -20.05 -1.49
N PHE A 565 -3.75 -20.70 -0.38
CA PHE A 565 -2.99 -20.62 0.86
C PHE A 565 -2.92 -21.98 1.52
N GLU A 566 -1.74 -22.34 1.98
CA GLU A 566 -1.54 -23.54 2.80
C GLU A 566 -0.51 -23.28 3.89
N PHE A 567 -0.66 -24.00 5.00
CA PHE A 567 0.38 -24.06 6.02
C PHE A 567 0.53 -25.44 6.63
N ARG A 568 1.72 -25.72 7.15
CA ARG A 568 2.06 -26.92 7.92
C ARG A 568 2.78 -26.51 9.21
N GLU A 569 2.36 -27.04 10.32
CA GLU A 569 2.98 -26.83 11.63
C GLU A 569 3.58 -28.12 12.14
N ILE A 570 4.90 -28.16 12.22
CA ILE A 570 5.66 -29.30 12.75
C ILE A 570 6.03 -29.00 14.19
N ALA A 571 5.45 -29.73 15.11
CA ALA A 571 5.64 -29.57 16.54
C ALA A 571 6.62 -30.60 17.09
N GLN A 572 7.19 -30.28 18.23
CA GLN A 572 8.10 -31.15 18.96
C GLN A 572 7.53 -31.40 20.35
N ARG A 573 7.64 -32.62 20.82
CA ARG A 573 7.17 -33.05 22.13
C ARG A 573 8.21 -33.90 22.81
N ASN A 574 8.41 -33.63 24.09
CA ASN A 574 9.13 -34.54 24.95
C ASN A 574 8.29 -35.78 25.25
N PHE A 575 8.90 -36.96 25.19
CA PHE A 575 8.23 -38.25 25.38
C PHE A 575 8.52 -38.88 26.73
N ASN A 576 9.68 -38.62 27.31
CA ASN A 576 10.15 -39.35 28.51
C ASN A 576 10.22 -38.50 29.79
N GLY A 577 9.61 -37.31 29.81
CA GLY A 577 9.63 -36.42 30.99
C GLY A 577 11.01 -35.82 31.32
N SER A 578 12.00 -35.96 30.41
CA SER A 578 13.37 -35.50 30.59
C SER A 578 13.53 -33.97 30.50
N ASP A 579 12.47 -33.22 30.15
CA ASP A 579 12.53 -31.75 30.04
C ASP A 579 12.55 -31.04 31.38
N LYS A 580 12.31 -31.75 32.48
CA LYS A 580 12.41 -31.18 33.82
C LYS A 580 13.81 -30.68 34.15
N ASP A 581 14.82 -31.19 33.42
CA ASP A 581 16.24 -30.88 33.62
C ASP A 581 16.69 -29.65 32.82
N TYR A 582 15.88 -29.17 31.86
CA TYR A 582 16.19 -28.01 31.05
C TYR A 582 15.61 -26.73 31.65
N ILE A 583 16.49 -25.91 32.25
CA ILE A 583 16.13 -24.62 32.85
C ILE A 583 16.64 -23.48 31.95
N TYR A 584 15.82 -22.48 31.66
CA TYR A 584 16.20 -21.32 30.89
C TYR A 584 17.38 -20.56 31.59
N PRO A 585 18.39 -20.08 30.90
CA PRO A 585 18.55 -20.05 29.43
C PRO A 585 19.43 -21.21 28.89
N ILE A 586 18.83 -22.24 28.32
CA ILE A 586 19.55 -23.26 27.57
C ILE A 586 19.37 -23.05 26.09
N PRO A 587 20.44 -23.03 25.27
CA PRO A 587 20.33 -22.91 23.81
C PRO A 587 19.43 -24.00 23.23
N GLY A 588 18.58 -23.62 22.26
CA GLY A 588 17.68 -24.56 21.60
C GLY A 588 18.39 -25.71 20.93
N GLU A 589 19.62 -25.49 20.47
CA GLU A 589 20.50 -26.48 19.83
C GLU A 589 20.82 -27.67 20.76
N ILE A 590 20.90 -27.47 22.06
CA ILE A 590 21.09 -28.53 23.06
C ILE A 590 19.82 -29.34 23.19
N ILE A 591 18.67 -28.69 23.31
CA ILE A 591 17.37 -29.32 23.51
C ILE A 591 16.94 -30.12 22.27
N TYR A 592 17.11 -29.52 21.10
CA TYR A 592 16.75 -30.11 19.81
C TYR A 592 17.93 -30.78 19.12
N ASN A 593 18.92 -31.24 19.91
CA ASN A 593 20.04 -31.99 19.40
C ASN A 593 19.56 -33.26 18.65
N PRO A 594 20.13 -33.57 17.49
CA PRO A 594 19.79 -34.79 16.74
C PRO A 594 19.78 -36.09 17.57
N LEU A 595 20.67 -36.20 18.52
CA LEU A 595 20.72 -37.40 19.40
C LEU A 595 19.45 -37.58 20.24
N ASN A 596 18.77 -36.50 20.62
CA ASN A 596 17.53 -36.57 21.39
C ASN A 596 16.37 -37.22 20.57
N TYR A 597 16.39 -37.06 19.24
CA TYR A 597 15.42 -37.73 18.37
C TYR A 597 15.79 -39.19 18.13
N VAL A 598 17.09 -39.48 17.93
CA VAL A 598 17.57 -40.85 17.74
C VAL A 598 17.29 -41.69 18.99
N ASN A 599 17.57 -41.15 20.16
CA ASN A 599 17.35 -41.84 21.45
C ASN A 599 15.86 -41.93 21.87
N GLY A 600 14.95 -41.32 21.11
CA GLY A 600 13.54 -41.34 21.42
C GLY A 600 13.08 -40.43 22.55
N ASN A 601 14.00 -39.62 23.08
CA ASN A 601 13.68 -38.62 24.13
C ASN A 601 12.72 -37.53 23.58
N ARG A 602 12.82 -37.26 22.28
CA ARG A 602 11.98 -36.29 21.58
C ARG A 602 11.34 -36.90 20.36
N LYS A 603 10.08 -36.50 20.12
CA LYS A 603 9.35 -36.85 18.91
C LYS A 603 8.94 -35.57 18.17
N VAL A 604 8.98 -35.65 16.86
CA VAL A 604 8.49 -34.64 15.95
C VAL A 604 7.15 -35.12 15.41
N TYR A 605 6.18 -34.26 15.34
CA TYR A 605 4.87 -34.59 14.76
C TYR A 605 4.24 -33.34 14.13
N GLU A 606 3.48 -33.57 13.09
CA GLU A 606 2.68 -32.51 12.50
C GLU A 606 1.38 -32.30 13.29
N ARG A 607 1.12 -31.07 13.71
CA ARG A 607 -0.12 -30.76 14.42
C ARG A 607 -1.29 -30.88 13.47
N ALA A 608 -2.31 -31.62 13.91
CA ALA A 608 -3.59 -31.59 13.24
C ALA A 608 -4.23 -30.24 13.50
N SER A 609 -4.38 -29.45 12.45
CA SER A 609 -5.26 -28.29 12.45
C SER A 609 -6.40 -28.61 11.52
N GLY A 610 -7.62 -28.54 11.99
CA GLY A 610 -8.79 -28.96 11.20
C GLY A 610 -8.98 -28.22 9.88
N ASN A 611 -8.25 -27.13 9.65
CA ASN A 611 -8.30 -26.31 8.43
C ASN A 611 -6.94 -25.65 8.24
N ASN A 612 -6.13 -26.15 7.34
CA ASN A 612 -4.78 -25.62 7.10
C ASN A 612 -4.53 -25.15 5.65
N ALA A 613 -5.57 -25.16 4.82
CA ALA A 613 -5.52 -24.67 3.46
C ALA A 613 -6.86 -24.07 3.01
N TYR A 614 -6.80 -23.14 2.07
CA TYR A 614 -7.97 -22.70 1.32
C TYR A 614 -7.60 -22.36 -0.13
N ASP A 615 -8.54 -22.63 -1.03
CA ASP A 615 -8.55 -22.18 -2.42
C ASP A 615 -9.67 -21.16 -2.59
N ALA A 616 -9.41 -20.14 -3.38
CA ALA A 616 -10.39 -19.13 -3.67
C ALA A 616 -10.27 -18.61 -5.10
N SER A 617 -11.39 -18.25 -5.69
CA SER A 617 -11.45 -17.71 -7.05
C SER A 617 -12.43 -16.55 -7.15
N GLN A 618 -12.13 -15.65 -8.07
CA GLN A 618 -13.02 -14.54 -8.44
C GLN A 618 -13.01 -14.38 -9.95
N ALA A 619 -14.20 -14.29 -10.53
CA ALA A 619 -14.41 -13.88 -11.91
C ALA A 619 -15.20 -12.56 -11.90
N LEU A 620 -14.68 -11.52 -12.56
CA LEU A 620 -15.33 -10.21 -12.70
C LEU A 620 -15.40 -9.84 -14.16
N ARG A 621 -16.61 -9.61 -14.68
CA ARG A 621 -16.90 -9.16 -16.03
C ARG A 621 -17.55 -7.80 -15.94
N ALA A 622 -17.01 -6.83 -16.66
CA ALA A 622 -17.55 -5.47 -16.61
C ALA A 622 -17.63 -4.83 -17.99
N ALA A 623 -18.63 -3.97 -18.13
CA ALA A 623 -18.80 -3.10 -19.30
C ALA A 623 -19.18 -1.70 -18.83
N PHE A 624 -18.74 -0.68 -19.55
CA PHE A 624 -19.12 0.70 -19.24
C PHE A 624 -19.41 1.51 -20.49
N THR A 625 -20.20 2.54 -20.29
CA THR A 625 -20.36 3.65 -21.24
C THR A 625 -20.25 4.97 -20.48
N GLN A 626 -19.63 5.96 -21.10
CA GLN A 626 -19.41 7.29 -20.52
C GLN A 626 -19.52 8.34 -21.61
N LEU A 627 -20.27 9.39 -21.32
CA LEU A 627 -20.46 10.54 -22.20
C LEU A 627 -19.85 11.78 -21.53
N GLU A 628 -18.92 12.44 -22.21
CA GLU A 628 -18.32 13.73 -21.79
C GLU A 628 -18.84 14.83 -22.70
N VAL A 629 -19.54 15.79 -22.14
CA VAL A 629 -20.16 16.89 -22.89
C VAL A 629 -19.84 18.23 -22.25
N PRO A 630 -19.12 19.13 -22.91
CA PRO A 630 -19.10 20.52 -22.52
C PRO A 630 -20.46 21.18 -22.89
N VAL A 631 -21.36 21.30 -21.93
CA VAL A 631 -22.68 21.89 -22.11
C VAL A 631 -22.56 23.38 -22.47
N LEU A 632 -21.55 24.03 -21.92
CA LEU A 632 -21.10 25.39 -22.23
C LEU A 632 -19.59 25.40 -22.31
N ALA A 633 -18.99 26.39 -22.92
CA ALA A 633 -17.54 26.53 -23.02
C ALA A 633 -16.81 26.40 -21.67
N LYS A 634 -17.48 26.76 -20.57
CA LYS A 634 -16.95 26.71 -19.20
C LYS A 634 -17.60 25.65 -18.32
N LEU A 635 -18.54 24.86 -18.84
CA LEU A 635 -19.27 23.85 -18.08
C LEU A 635 -19.20 22.50 -18.78
N LYS A 636 -18.39 21.61 -18.24
CA LYS A 636 -18.22 20.23 -18.71
C LYS A 636 -18.98 19.27 -17.80
N THR A 637 -19.75 18.38 -18.39
CA THR A 637 -20.48 17.30 -17.69
C THR A 637 -19.99 15.95 -18.17
N ILE A 638 -19.94 14.99 -17.26
CA ILE A 638 -19.52 13.62 -17.53
C ILE A 638 -20.51 12.68 -16.88
N PHE A 639 -21.22 11.90 -17.69
CA PHE A 639 -22.18 10.90 -17.24
C PHE A 639 -21.72 9.52 -17.67
N GLY A 640 -21.82 8.56 -16.79
CA GLY A 640 -21.45 7.20 -17.13
C GLY A 640 -22.22 6.17 -16.31
N VAL A 641 -22.27 4.97 -16.83
CA VAL A 641 -22.77 3.80 -16.12
C VAL A 641 -21.82 2.64 -16.37
N ARG A 642 -21.50 1.94 -15.28
CA ARG A 642 -20.72 0.72 -15.31
C ARG A 642 -21.59 -0.45 -14.83
N TYR A 643 -21.51 -1.56 -15.53
CA TYR A 643 -22.14 -2.82 -15.15
C TYR A 643 -21.05 -3.82 -14.76
N GLU A 644 -21.22 -4.48 -13.62
CA GLU A 644 -20.30 -5.53 -13.15
C GLU A 644 -21.07 -6.80 -12.79
N ASP A 645 -20.63 -7.95 -13.33
CA ASP A 645 -21.05 -9.30 -12.91
C ASP A 645 -19.84 -9.96 -12.24
N SER A 646 -19.96 -10.25 -10.95
CA SER A 646 -18.90 -10.82 -10.13
C SER A 646 -19.33 -12.13 -9.48
N TYR A 647 -18.47 -13.10 -9.56
CA TYR A 647 -18.62 -14.39 -8.89
C TYR A 647 -17.36 -14.66 -8.06
N GLN A 648 -17.53 -14.86 -6.76
CA GLN A 648 -16.48 -15.23 -5.82
C GLN A 648 -16.82 -16.56 -5.17
N LYS A 649 -15.81 -17.44 -5.04
CA LYS A 649 -15.94 -18.74 -4.37
C LYS A 649 -14.71 -18.98 -3.53
N THR A 650 -14.90 -19.47 -2.31
CA THR A 650 -13.83 -19.90 -1.42
C THR A 650 -14.11 -21.29 -0.87
N GLN A 651 -13.06 -22.05 -0.66
CA GLN A 651 -13.13 -23.41 -0.18
C GLN A 651 -12.00 -23.67 0.80
N THR A 652 -12.36 -23.90 2.04
CA THR A 652 -11.39 -24.24 3.10
C THR A 652 -11.35 -25.74 3.33
N TYR A 653 -10.17 -26.29 3.51
CA TYR A 653 -10.00 -27.74 3.67
C TYR A 653 -8.78 -28.08 4.53
N ASP A 654 -8.71 -29.32 5.00
CA ASP A 654 -7.53 -29.88 5.65
C ASP A 654 -6.70 -30.62 4.59
N LEU A 655 -5.42 -30.29 4.49
CA LEU A 655 -4.48 -30.98 3.58
C LEU A 655 -4.38 -32.49 3.79
N LYS A 656 -4.71 -32.95 5.00
CA LYS A 656 -4.66 -34.36 5.39
C LYS A 656 -5.93 -35.15 5.04
N ASN A 657 -7.05 -34.51 5.31
CA ASN A 657 -8.38 -35.09 5.07
C ASN A 657 -9.25 -34.02 4.45
N SER A 658 -9.33 -34.01 3.16
CA SER A 658 -9.94 -32.97 2.34
C SER A 658 -11.38 -32.59 2.75
N TRP A 659 -11.86 -32.63 3.90
CA TRP A 659 -13.19 -32.18 4.35
C TRP A 659 -13.55 -32.63 5.78
N SER A 660 -12.63 -33.32 6.50
CA SER A 660 -12.97 -33.87 7.82
C SER A 660 -12.92 -32.89 8.99
N GLY A 661 -12.41 -31.67 8.77
CA GLY A 661 -12.25 -30.66 9.82
C GLY A 661 -13.50 -29.83 10.11
N PHE A 662 -14.56 -29.98 9.31
CA PHE A 662 -15.78 -29.23 9.48
C PHE A 662 -16.79 -29.97 10.36
N ASN A 663 -17.36 -29.25 11.33
CA ASN A 663 -18.32 -29.82 12.27
C ASN A 663 -19.58 -30.27 11.53
N THR A 664 -19.76 -31.58 11.53
CA THR A 664 -20.79 -32.26 10.76
C THR A 664 -22.03 -32.58 11.58
N SER A 665 -22.27 -31.84 12.66
CA SER A 665 -23.22 -32.19 13.70
C SER A 665 -24.70 -32.18 13.29
N TYR A 666 -25.06 -31.70 12.09
CA TYR A 666 -26.47 -31.56 11.67
C TYR A 666 -26.71 -32.01 10.22
N GLY A 667 -26.23 -33.17 9.81
CA GLY A 667 -26.56 -33.69 8.47
C GLY A 667 -25.79 -33.03 7.31
N CYS A 668 -24.80 -32.19 7.59
CA CYS A 668 -24.00 -31.50 6.58
C CYS A 668 -22.80 -32.34 6.10
N LYS A 669 -22.76 -33.63 6.43
CA LYS A 669 -21.76 -34.58 5.91
C LYS A 669 -22.06 -34.93 4.48
N THR A 670 -21.16 -34.53 3.60
CA THR A 670 -21.21 -34.94 2.19
C THR A 670 -19.81 -35.31 1.72
N ASN A 671 -19.75 -36.13 0.71
CA ASN A 671 -18.47 -36.57 0.12
C ASN A 671 -18.08 -35.78 -1.12
N SER A 672 -18.92 -34.84 -1.58
CA SER A 672 -18.65 -34.03 -2.74
C SER A 672 -18.83 -32.53 -2.46
N GLU A 673 -18.09 -31.72 -3.19
CA GLU A 673 -18.19 -30.26 -3.14
C GLU A 673 -19.55 -29.75 -3.66
N GLU A 674 -20.04 -30.36 -4.75
CA GLU A 674 -21.31 -29.98 -5.36
C GLU A 674 -22.49 -30.16 -4.40
N GLU A 675 -22.50 -31.28 -3.66
CA GLU A 675 -23.52 -31.56 -2.67
C GLU A 675 -23.46 -30.58 -1.49
N ARG A 676 -22.27 -30.17 -1.05
CA ARG A 676 -22.11 -29.13 -0.01
C ARG A 676 -22.61 -27.76 -0.46
N LEU A 677 -22.28 -27.36 -1.68
CA LEU A 677 -22.78 -26.13 -2.27
C LEU A 677 -24.31 -26.15 -2.39
N LEU A 678 -24.87 -27.30 -2.75
CA LEU A 678 -26.33 -27.47 -2.82
C LEU A 678 -26.96 -27.27 -1.43
N LEU A 679 -26.42 -27.89 -0.40
CA LEU A 679 -26.90 -27.76 0.97
C LEU A 679 -26.81 -26.32 1.50
N VAL A 680 -25.75 -25.58 1.17
CA VAL A 680 -25.60 -24.17 1.51
C VAL A 680 -26.60 -23.30 0.74
N ARG A 681 -26.73 -23.51 -0.56
CA ARG A 681 -27.70 -22.76 -1.42
C ARG A 681 -29.14 -23.03 -1.02
N SER A 682 -29.43 -24.19 -0.49
CA SER A 682 -30.75 -24.56 0.01
C SER A 682 -30.99 -24.14 1.47
N ASN A 683 -30.07 -23.40 2.10
CA ASN A 683 -30.11 -22.99 3.50
C ASN A 683 -30.22 -24.17 4.50
N ILE A 684 -29.84 -25.37 4.10
CA ILE A 684 -29.83 -26.56 4.98
C ILE A 684 -28.57 -26.54 5.86
N CYS A 685 -27.45 -26.01 5.34
CA CYS A 685 -26.18 -25.93 6.05
C CYS A 685 -25.63 -24.52 6.08
N ASP A 686 -25.06 -24.10 7.22
CA ASP A 686 -24.31 -22.86 7.31
C ASP A 686 -23.00 -22.97 6.52
N ALA A 687 -22.75 -21.98 5.66
CA ALA A 687 -21.54 -21.91 4.83
C ALA A 687 -20.25 -21.93 5.64
N ASN A 688 -20.21 -21.31 6.82
CA ASN A 688 -19.06 -21.33 7.72
C ASN A 688 -18.76 -22.74 8.27
N ASN A 689 -19.80 -23.53 8.53
CA ASN A 689 -19.65 -24.89 9.07
C ASN A 689 -19.16 -25.89 8.02
N VAL A 690 -19.44 -25.65 6.75
CA VAL A 690 -19.00 -26.51 5.64
C VAL A 690 -17.74 -25.99 4.93
N GLY A 691 -17.21 -24.84 5.33
CA GLY A 691 -15.98 -24.30 4.81
C GLY A 691 -16.04 -23.74 3.40
N ILE A 692 -17.25 -23.41 2.90
CA ILE A 692 -17.45 -22.88 1.55
C ILE A 692 -18.12 -21.52 1.64
N GLY A 693 -17.50 -20.50 1.06
CA GLY A 693 -18.08 -19.18 0.84
C GLY A 693 -18.38 -18.97 -0.63
N GLU A 694 -19.56 -18.48 -0.94
CA GLU A 694 -19.99 -18.15 -2.31
C GLU A 694 -20.70 -16.80 -2.33
N LEU A 695 -20.25 -15.89 -3.23
CA LEU A 695 -20.90 -14.60 -3.41
C LEU A 695 -21.03 -14.29 -4.90
N ARG A 696 -22.26 -14.15 -5.39
CA ARG A 696 -22.56 -13.72 -6.75
C ARG A 696 -23.31 -12.40 -6.74
N THR A 697 -22.81 -11.42 -7.51
CA THR A 697 -23.37 -10.06 -7.53
C THR A 697 -23.43 -9.52 -8.96
N LYS A 698 -24.52 -8.81 -9.26
CA LYS A 698 -24.70 -8.04 -10.50
C LYS A 698 -25.03 -6.62 -10.13
N ASP A 699 -24.20 -5.68 -10.56
CA ASP A 699 -24.21 -4.31 -10.07
C ASP A 699 -24.29 -3.31 -11.22
N LYS A 700 -25.20 -2.34 -11.11
CA LYS A 700 -25.29 -1.16 -11.99
C LYS A 700 -24.81 0.04 -11.22
N LEU A 701 -23.77 0.72 -11.70
CA LEU A 701 -22.98 1.70 -10.96
C LEU A 701 -22.93 3.02 -11.75
N PRO A 702 -23.91 3.92 -11.56
CA PRO A 702 -23.94 5.21 -12.23
C PRO A 702 -22.90 6.17 -11.64
N SER A 703 -22.39 7.07 -12.48
CA SER A 703 -21.55 8.19 -12.08
C SER A 703 -21.90 9.46 -12.87
N ALA A 704 -21.84 10.60 -12.20
CA ALA A 704 -22.04 11.92 -12.79
C ALA A 704 -21.03 12.89 -12.20
N ASN A 705 -20.28 13.56 -13.06
CA ASN A 705 -19.31 14.56 -12.65
C ASN A 705 -19.56 15.85 -13.44
N VAL A 706 -19.44 16.99 -12.78
CA VAL A 706 -19.58 18.32 -13.37
C VAL A 706 -18.34 19.13 -13.04
N VAL A 707 -17.75 19.75 -14.04
CA VAL A 707 -16.64 20.68 -13.89
C VAL A 707 -17.07 22.05 -14.44
N TRP A 708 -17.15 23.04 -13.58
CA TRP A 708 -17.53 24.40 -13.94
C TRP A 708 -16.37 25.36 -13.72
N GLU A 709 -15.84 25.91 -14.80
CA GLU A 709 -14.85 26.98 -14.74
C GLU A 709 -15.56 28.30 -14.46
N LEU A 710 -15.62 28.68 -13.17
CA LEU A 710 -16.31 29.92 -12.72
C LEU A 710 -15.70 31.15 -13.35
N VAL A 711 -14.40 31.28 -13.18
CA VAL A 711 -13.53 32.27 -13.81
C VAL A 711 -12.27 31.53 -14.26
N LYS A 712 -11.47 32.20 -15.07
CA LYS A 712 -10.21 31.60 -15.55
C LYS A 712 -9.37 31.04 -14.41
N ASP A 713 -8.89 29.83 -14.60
CA ASP A 713 -8.04 29.08 -13.63
C ASP A 713 -8.75 28.68 -12.32
N MET A 714 -10.07 28.87 -12.22
CA MET A 714 -10.86 28.52 -11.04
C MET A 714 -11.98 27.56 -11.41
N ASN A 715 -11.91 26.33 -10.89
CA ASN A 715 -12.88 25.30 -11.15
C ASN A 715 -13.75 25.01 -9.91
N LEU A 716 -15.02 24.77 -10.14
CA LEU A 716 -15.92 24.15 -9.18
C LEU A 716 -16.33 22.80 -9.72
N ARG A 717 -16.11 21.75 -8.93
CA ARG A 717 -16.40 20.37 -9.31
C ARG A 717 -17.46 19.78 -8.41
N PHE A 718 -18.38 19.03 -9.01
CA PHE A 718 -19.37 18.23 -8.30
C PHE A 718 -19.30 16.80 -8.83
N GLY A 719 -19.40 15.83 -7.94
CA GLY A 719 -19.40 14.42 -8.27
C GLY A 719 -20.49 13.67 -7.51
N TYR A 720 -21.20 12.83 -8.21
CA TYR A 720 -22.04 11.78 -7.62
C TYR A 720 -21.64 10.45 -8.22
N SER A 721 -21.50 9.43 -7.39
CA SER A 721 -21.24 8.07 -7.89
C SER A 721 -21.74 7.01 -6.93
N GLN A 722 -22.12 5.90 -7.52
CA GLN A 722 -22.34 4.64 -6.83
C GLN A 722 -21.11 3.75 -7.00
N THR A 723 -20.55 3.32 -5.89
CA THR A 723 -19.41 2.41 -5.85
C THR A 723 -19.70 1.26 -4.88
N LEU A 724 -18.82 0.29 -4.82
CA LEU A 724 -18.98 -0.84 -3.92
C LEU A 724 -17.63 -1.33 -3.39
N THR A 725 -17.68 -2.17 -2.37
CA THR A 725 -16.53 -2.96 -1.94
C THR A 725 -16.99 -4.38 -1.65
N ARG A 726 -16.41 -5.36 -2.36
CA ARG A 726 -16.67 -6.78 -2.13
C ARG A 726 -15.80 -7.27 -0.99
N PRO A 727 -16.21 -8.29 -0.25
CA PRO A 727 -15.31 -9.02 0.63
C PRO A 727 -14.09 -9.53 -0.15
N ASP A 728 -12.92 -9.51 0.46
CA ASP A 728 -11.76 -10.21 -0.13
C ASP A 728 -11.98 -11.72 -0.06
N LEU A 729 -11.33 -12.46 -0.93
CA LEU A 729 -11.40 -13.92 -0.96
C LEU A 729 -11.04 -14.56 0.39
N ARG A 730 -10.05 -13.98 1.08
CA ARG A 730 -9.65 -14.41 2.42
C ARG A 730 -10.73 -14.13 3.47
N GLU A 731 -11.43 -13.03 3.37
CA GLU A 731 -12.49 -12.65 4.31
C GLU A 731 -13.73 -13.53 4.20
N LEU A 732 -14.03 -14.01 2.99
CA LEU A 732 -15.07 -15.00 2.73
C LEU A 732 -14.68 -16.41 3.18
N SER A 733 -13.37 -16.70 3.32
CA SER A 733 -12.90 -18.02 3.69
C SER A 733 -12.99 -18.23 5.21
N PRO A 734 -13.80 -19.15 5.73
CA PRO A 734 -13.92 -19.45 7.16
C PRO A 734 -12.68 -20.18 7.69
N PHE A 735 -11.55 -19.56 7.58
CA PHE A 735 -10.23 -20.07 7.91
C PHE A 735 -9.60 -19.22 9.01
N GLY A 736 -8.95 -19.83 9.98
CA GLY A 736 -8.27 -19.15 11.09
C GLY A 736 -6.76 -19.06 10.87
N PHE A 737 -6.21 -17.85 10.88
CA PHE A 737 -4.79 -17.60 10.73
C PHE A 737 -4.22 -16.79 11.90
N ALA A 738 -3.02 -17.13 12.36
CA ALA A 738 -2.24 -16.37 13.34
C ALA A 738 -0.84 -16.08 12.77
N ALA A 739 -0.41 -14.84 12.87
CA ALA A 739 0.84 -14.39 12.24
C ALA A 739 2.11 -14.98 12.90
N TYR A 740 2.06 -15.33 14.18
CA TYR A 740 3.15 -15.94 14.96
C TYR A 740 2.60 -16.56 16.24
N PHE A 741 3.44 -17.29 16.97
CA PHE A 741 3.09 -17.90 18.26
C PHE A 741 2.57 -16.85 19.26
N GLN A 742 1.42 -17.10 19.88
CA GLN A 742 0.67 -16.20 20.75
C GLN A 742 0.13 -14.93 20.05
N ALA A 743 0.14 -14.87 18.73
CA ALA A 743 -0.63 -13.89 18.01
C ALA A 743 -2.12 -14.22 18.04
N ASP A 744 -2.93 -13.18 18.01
CA ASP A 744 -4.38 -13.31 17.86
C ASP A 744 -4.72 -14.00 16.52
N ARG A 745 -5.83 -14.75 16.49
CA ARG A 745 -6.30 -15.42 15.28
C ARG A 745 -7.34 -14.59 14.57
N ILE A 746 -7.23 -14.51 13.24
CA ILE A 746 -8.19 -13.83 12.37
C ILE A 746 -8.96 -14.89 11.60
N PHE A 747 -10.30 -14.87 11.70
CA PHE A 747 -11.19 -15.77 10.96
C PHE A 747 -11.94 -15.01 9.86
N GLY A 748 -12.07 -15.64 8.70
CA GLY A 748 -13.00 -15.20 7.68
C GLY A 748 -14.45 -15.54 8.03
N ASN A 749 -15.38 -15.06 7.22
CA ASN A 749 -16.81 -15.27 7.37
C ASN A 749 -17.46 -15.46 5.99
N ALA A 750 -17.91 -16.67 5.72
CA ALA A 750 -18.53 -17.05 4.46
C ALA A 750 -19.87 -16.31 4.16
N SER A 751 -20.46 -15.70 5.18
CA SER A 751 -21.75 -15.00 5.07
C SER A 751 -21.63 -13.51 4.78
N LEU A 752 -20.42 -13.00 4.53
CA LEU A 752 -20.20 -11.59 4.24
C LEU A 752 -20.89 -11.14 2.96
N GLN A 753 -21.47 -9.96 3.03
CA GLN A 753 -22.08 -9.26 1.92
C GLN A 753 -21.19 -8.11 1.44
N ARG A 754 -21.36 -7.69 0.17
CA ARG A 754 -20.70 -6.50 -0.35
C ARG A 754 -21.23 -5.23 0.31
N THR A 755 -20.34 -4.25 0.46
CA THR A 755 -20.69 -2.89 0.87
C THR A 755 -21.09 -2.07 -0.35
N TYR A 756 -22.24 -1.41 -0.32
CA TYR A 756 -22.67 -0.40 -1.30
C TYR A 756 -22.40 1.00 -0.79
N ILE A 757 -22.01 1.90 -1.70
CA ILE A 757 -21.56 3.23 -1.31
C ILE A 757 -22.11 4.27 -2.26
N HIS A 758 -22.83 5.26 -1.71
CA HIS A 758 -23.21 6.49 -2.41
C HIS A 758 -22.20 7.58 -2.05
N ASN A 759 -21.56 8.16 -3.04
CA ASN A 759 -20.57 9.20 -2.89
C ASN A 759 -21.10 10.52 -3.44
N TYR A 760 -20.93 11.60 -2.67
CA TYR A 760 -21.23 12.98 -3.06
C TYR A 760 -20.00 13.81 -2.77
N ASP A 761 -19.49 14.50 -3.77
CA ASP A 761 -18.28 15.30 -3.71
C ASP A 761 -18.51 16.68 -4.25
N ALA A 762 -17.93 17.69 -3.60
CA ALA A 762 -17.85 19.06 -4.09
C ALA A 762 -16.43 19.57 -3.87
N ARG A 763 -15.83 20.25 -4.85
CA ARG A 763 -14.48 20.80 -4.72
C ARG A 763 -14.35 22.09 -5.49
N TRP A 764 -13.84 23.12 -4.83
CA TRP A 764 -13.37 24.35 -5.41
C TRP A 764 -11.85 24.30 -5.57
N GLU A 765 -11.36 24.73 -6.73
CA GLU A 765 -9.96 24.67 -7.11
C GLU A 765 -9.55 26.01 -7.73
N TYR A 766 -8.39 26.53 -7.31
CA TYR A 766 -7.80 27.72 -7.90
C TYR A 766 -6.34 27.49 -8.24
N TYR A 767 -6.01 27.55 -9.52
CA TYR A 767 -4.68 27.35 -10.09
C TYR A 767 -4.03 28.72 -10.29
N LEU A 768 -3.24 29.14 -9.30
CA LEU A 768 -2.60 30.46 -9.30
C LEU A 768 -1.49 30.56 -10.35
N THR A 769 -0.74 29.47 -10.51
CA THR A 769 0.33 29.29 -11.49
C THR A 769 0.38 27.83 -11.95
N ASN A 770 1.32 27.47 -12.79
CA ASN A 770 1.56 26.07 -13.18
C ASN A 770 2.01 25.16 -12.03
N THR A 771 2.41 25.73 -10.89
CA THR A 771 2.92 25.01 -9.72
C THR A 771 2.18 25.35 -8.45
N ASP A 772 1.42 26.46 -8.43
CA ASP A 772 0.73 26.95 -7.26
C ASP A 772 -0.76 26.66 -7.35
N TYR A 773 -1.31 26.11 -6.27
CA TYR A 773 -2.64 25.59 -6.25
C TYR A 773 -3.27 25.70 -4.86
N ILE A 774 -4.57 26.04 -4.84
CA ILE A 774 -5.41 26.01 -3.65
C ILE A 774 -6.66 25.21 -3.98
N GLY A 775 -7.00 24.24 -3.13
CA GLY A 775 -8.20 23.44 -3.26
C GLY A 775 -8.95 23.34 -1.93
N VAL A 776 -10.27 23.41 -2.01
CA VAL A 776 -11.18 23.16 -0.88
C VAL A 776 -12.22 22.16 -1.34
N GLY A 777 -12.29 21.02 -0.67
CA GLY A 777 -13.23 19.95 -0.98
C GLY A 777 -14.13 19.63 0.20
N ALA A 778 -15.33 19.18 -0.10
CA ALA A 778 -16.25 18.58 0.86
C ALA A 778 -16.78 17.28 0.27
N PHE A 779 -16.97 16.28 1.11
CA PHE A 779 -17.54 15.01 0.67
C PHE A 779 -18.50 14.42 1.70
N PHE A 780 -19.45 13.65 1.19
CA PHE A 780 -20.37 12.85 1.98
C PHE A 780 -20.48 11.45 1.37
N LYS A 781 -20.44 10.44 2.22
CA LYS A 781 -20.56 9.03 1.80
C LYS A 781 -21.55 8.32 2.69
N ASN A 782 -22.41 7.50 2.08
CA ASN A 782 -23.30 6.61 2.77
C ASN A 782 -22.99 5.17 2.36
N LEU A 783 -22.64 4.33 3.36
CA LEU A 783 -22.25 2.94 3.19
C LEU A 783 -23.33 2.02 3.75
N SER A 784 -23.80 1.08 2.96
CA SER A 784 -24.67 -0.01 3.40
C SER A 784 -23.83 -1.28 3.54
N ASN A 785 -24.00 -2.02 4.62
CA ASN A 785 -23.26 -3.24 4.97
C ASN A 785 -21.72 -3.06 5.01
N PRO A 786 -21.17 -2.02 5.67
CA PRO A 786 -19.73 -1.91 5.80
C PRO A 786 -19.15 -3.10 6.56
N ILE A 787 -17.97 -3.59 6.12
CA ILE A 787 -17.29 -4.73 6.73
C ILE A 787 -16.26 -4.22 7.74
N GLU A 788 -16.26 -4.78 8.94
CA GLU A 788 -15.31 -4.44 10.01
C GLU A 788 -14.71 -5.71 10.62
N LEU A 789 -13.54 -5.55 11.26
CA LEU A 789 -12.86 -6.58 12.01
C LEU A 789 -13.17 -6.40 13.51
N ILE A 790 -13.84 -7.38 14.09
CA ILE A 790 -14.29 -7.34 15.48
C ILE A 790 -13.43 -8.28 16.31
N GLY A 791 -12.95 -7.82 17.48
CA GLY A 791 -12.17 -8.61 18.43
C GLY A 791 -13.07 -9.26 19.47
N LEU A 792 -12.95 -10.56 19.61
CA LEU A 792 -13.76 -11.41 20.48
C LEU A 792 -12.89 -12.03 21.55
N PRO A 793 -13.18 -11.84 22.82
CA PRO A 793 -12.60 -12.65 23.86
C PRO A 793 -13.14 -14.08 23.78
N VAL A 794 -12.27 -15.07 23.88
CA VAL A 794 -12.63 -16.49 23.88
C VAL A 794 -12.43 -17.03 25.29
N ALA A 795 -13.44 -17.67 25.83
CA ALA A 795 -13.36 -18.26 27.15
C ALA A 795 -12.19 -19.28 27.22
N GLY A 796 -11.36 -19.16 28.26
CA GLY A 796 -10.20 -20.02 28.44
C GLY A 796 -9.02 -19.74 27.50
N SER A 797 -9.01 -18.65 26.75
CA SER A 797 -7.91 -18.22 25.90
C SER A 797 -7.30 -16.91 26.36
N ALA A 798 -5.98 -16.85 26.40
CA ALA A 798 -5.25 -15.61 26.65
C ALA A 798 -5.16 -14.69 25.43
N ASN A 799 -5.59 -15.17 24.25
CA ASN A 799 -5.55 -14.44 22.99
C ASN A 799 -6.97 -14.08 22.53
N LEU A 800 -7.09 -12.97 21.82
CA LEU A 800 -8.33 -12.60 21.15
C LEU A 800 -8.50 -13.38 19.85
N VAL A 801 -9.74 -13.55 19.46
CA VAL A 801 -10.12 -14.00 18.11
C VAL A 801 -10.74 -12.83 17.38
N TYR A 802 -10.28 -12.57 16.17
CA TYR A 802 -10.86 -11.56 15.30
C TYR A 802 -11.73 -12.22 14.22
N LYS A 803 -12.88 -11.63 13.92
CA LYS A 803 -13.76 -12.08 12.85
C LYS A 803 -14.26 -10.90 12.03
N TYR A 804 -14.39 -11.10 10.73
CA TYR A 804 -15.01 -10.12 9.84
C TYR A 804 -16.55 -10.20 9.95
N ALA A 805 -17.19 -9.03 10.03
CA ALA A 805 -18.65 -8.92 10.06
C ALA A 805 -19.13 -7.67 9.31
N ASN A 806 -20.34 -7.70 8.78
CA ASN A 806 -21.01 -6.52 8.23
C ASN A 806 -21.71 -5.73 9.34
N ALA A 807 -21.41 -4.43 9.46
CA ALA A 807 -22.28 -3.50 10.18
C ALA A 807 -23.46 -3.11 9.25
N GLN A 808 -24.51 -2.52 9.81
CA GLN A 808 -25.72 -2.22 9.02
C GLN A 808 -25.49 -1.02 8.08
N GLN A 809 -25.02 0.09 8.61
CA GLN A 809 -24.82 1.33 7.88
C GLN A 809 -23.66 2.13 8.46
N ALA A 810 -23.00 2.90 7.60
CA ALA A 810 -22.07 3.93 8.05
C ALA A 810 -22.22 5.20 7.21
N THR A 811 -22.07 6.35 7.84
CA THR A 811 -22.01 7.65 7.16
C THR A 811 -20.66 8.30 7.40
N ILE A 812 -20.13 8.97 6.39
CA ILE A 812 -18.84 9.66 6.46
C ILE A 812 -19.00 11.03 5.81
N ARG A 813 -18.51 12.06 6.48
CA ARG A 813 -18.46 13.43 5.94
C ARG A 813 -17.12 14.06 6.26
N GLY A 814 -16.63 14.90 5.36
CA GLY A 814 -15.35 15.53 5.59
C GLY A 814 -15.11 16.76 4.73
N ILE A 815 -14.13 17.54 5.16
CA ILE A 815 -13.63 18.73 4.46
C ILE A 815 -12.13 18.52 4.24
N GLU A 816 -11.68 18.85 3.03
CA GLU A 816 -10.29 18.75 2.58
C GLU A 816 -9.79 20.14 2.21
N LEU A 817 -8.59 20.48 2.67
CA LEU A 817 -7.90 21.72 2.32
C LEU A 817 -6.56 21.35 1.69
N ASP A 818 -6.30 21.85 0.50
CA ASP A 818 -5.04 21.69 -0.21
C ASP A 818 -4.44 23.05 -0.52
N TYR A 819 -3.20 23.22 -0.18
CA TYR A 819 -2.44 24.44 -0.44
C TYR A 819 -1.05 24.09 -0.94
N ARG A 820 -0.66 24.65 -2.08
CA ARG A 820 0.68 24.53 -2.65
C ARG A 820 1.07 25.88 -3.25
N ARG A 821 2.17 26.48 -2.76
CA ARG A 821 2.63 27.76 -3.27
C ARG A 821 4.11 27.98 -3.06
N GLU A 822 4.76 28.57 -4.05
CA GLU A 822 6.08 29.19 -3.93
C GLU A 822 5.86 30.63 -3.41
N LEU A 823 5.94 30.80 -2.08
CA LEU A 823 5.67 32.08 -1.42
C LEU A 823 6.76 33.11 -1.73
N LEU A 824 8.00 32.64 -1.74
CA LEU A 824 9.18 33.42 -2.03
C LEU A 824 10.14 32.54 -2.85
N TRP A 825 11.07 33.11 -3.59
CA TRP A 825 12.03 32.37 -4.40
C TRP A 825 12.83 31.31 -3.60
N TRP A 826 12.90 31.47 -2.29
CA TRP A 826 13.59 30.57 -1.37
C TRP A 826 12.65 29.71 -0.51
N LEU A 827 11.34 29.93 -0.58
CA LEU A 827 10.35 29.28 0.28
C LEU A 827 9.18 28.77 -0.54
N LYS A 828 9.03 27.42 -0.60
CA LYS A 828 7.83 26.76 -1.09
C LYS A 828 7.14 26.03 0.04
N VAL A 829 5.84 26.17 0.16
CA VAL A 829 5.00 25.53 1.18
C VAL A 829 3.92 24.70 0.50
N GLU A 830 3.80 23.46 0.95
CA GLU A 830 2.70 22.57 0.59
C GLU A 830 2.04 22.10 1.89
N ALA A 831 0.71 22.20 1.96
CA ALA A 831 -0.07 21.77 3.12
C ALA A 831 -1.35 21.10 2.66
N ASN A 832 -1.70 20.00 3.31
CA ASN A 832 -3.02 19.41 3.16
C ASN A 832 -3.57 19.01 4.52
N VAL A 833 -4.84 19.35 4.74
CA VAL A 833 -5.51 19.15 6.03
C VAL A 833 -6.89 18.57 5.78
N PHE A 834 -7.26 17.59 6.61
CA PHE A 834 -8.53 16.90 6.55
C PHE A 834 -9.23 16.91 7.89
N PHE A 835 -10.51 17.22 7.85
CA PHE A 835 -11.45 17.03 8.93
C PHE A 835 -12.50 16.01 8.47
N ILE A 836 -12.57 14.87 9.14
CA ILE A 836 -13.44 13.76 8.75
C ILE A 836 -14.21 13.31 9.97
N LYS A 837 -15.51 13.07 9.79
CA LYS A 837 -16.34 12.48 10.83
C LYS A 837 -17.17 11.36 10.25
N SER A 838 -17.12 10.19 10.88
CA SER A 838 -18.00 9.08 10.52
C SER A 838 -18.87 8.65 11.69
N ARG A 839 -19.90 7.91 11.37
CA ARG A 839 -20.76 7.22 12.31
C ARG A 839 -21.12 5.87 11.74
N VAL A 840 -20.91 4.83 12.50
CA VAL A 840 -21.36 3.48 12.22
C VAL A 840 -22.58 3.20 13.08
N ASP A 841 -23.66 2.81 12.41
CA ASP A 841 -24.89 2.35 13.08
C ASP A 841 -24.86 0.83 13.10
N VAL A 842 -24.79 0.30 14.31
CA VAL A 842 -24.86 -1.13 14.56
C VAL A 842 -26.18 -1.36 15.28
N ILE A 843 -27.19 -1.86 14.56
CA ILE A 843 -28.40 -2.33 15.19
C ILE A 843 -28.26 -3.83 15.35
N ASP A 844 -28.19 -4.27 16.58
CA ASP A 844 -28.29 -5.68 16.89
C ASP A 844 -29.75 -6.08 17.02
N ALA A 845 -30.35 -6.40 15.87
CA ALA A 845 -31.71 -6.96 15.85
C ALA A 845 -31.78 -8.31 16.60
N ASN A 846 -30.64 -8.97 16.80
CA ASN A 846 -30.57 -10.29 17.44
C ASN A 846 -30.48 -10.20 18.97
N ILE A 847 -29.99 -9.11 19.55
CA ILE A 847 -30.07 -8.88 21.01
C ILE A 847 -31.55 -8.87 21.46
N TYR A 848 -32.44 -8.26 20.69
CA TYR A 848 -33.87 -8.25 20.99
C TYR A 848 -34.51 -9.63 20.83
N GLY A 849 -34.10 -10.44 19.86
CA GLY A 849 -34.58 -11.80 19.68
C GLY A 849 -34.17 -12.74 20.84
N PHE A 850 -32.95 -12.60 21.33
CA PHE A 850 -32.45 -13.37 22.47
C PHE A 850 -33.17 -13.03 23.78
N ILE A 851 -33.45 -11.76 24.01
CA ILE A 851 -34.14 -11.30 25.23
C ILE A 851 -35.64 -11.67 25.16
N ALA A 852 -36.25 -11.69 23.98
CA ALA A 852 -37.69 -11.92 23.83
C ALA A 852 -38.06 -13.40 23.77
N THR A 853 -37.22 -14.30 23.28
CA THR A 853 -37.59 -15.70 23.07
C THR A 853 -36.94 -16.72 24.03
N GLY A 854 -35.85 -16.35 24.70
CA GLY A 854 -35.11 -17.25 25.61
C GLY A 854 -34.55 -18.51 24.93
N GLN A 855 -34.67 -18.64 23.62
CA GLN A 855 -34.13 -19.76 22.85
C GLN A 855 -32.93 -19.32 22.05
N VAL A 856 -31.81 -19.98 22.30
CA VAL A 856 -30.61 -19.88 21.46
C VAL A 856 -30.95 -20.57 20.14
N ASP A 857 -31.16 -19.79 19.09
CA ASP A 857 -31.23 -20.34 17.75
C ASP A 857 -29.85 -20.91 17.38
N PRO A 858 -29.68 -22.22 17.25
CA PRO A 858 -28.38 -22.84 16.98
C PRO A 858 -27.84 -22.49 15.59
N ILE A 859 -28.62 -21.84 14.75
CA ILE A 859 -28.22 -21.40 13.39
C ILE A 859 -27.70 -19.97 13.40
N SER A 860 -28.06 -19.16 14.39
CA SER A 860 -27.60 -17.75 14.48
C SER A 860 -26.26 -17.63 15.23
N THR A 861 -25.17 -18.01 14.58
CA THR A 861 -23.81 -17.66 15.01
C THR A 861 -23.57 -16.16 15.02
N TYR A 862 -24.55 -15.34 14.67
CA TYR A 862 -24.54 -13.89 14.70
C TYR A 862 -24.80 -13.27 16.07
N SER A 863 -25.34 -14.02 17.01
CA SER A 863 -25.74 -13.50 18.33
C SER A 863 -24.56 -13.26 19.29
N ALA A 864 -23.34 -13.63 18.92
CA ALA A 864 -22.17 -13.55 19.80
C ALA A 864 -21.39 -12.23 19.69
N TYR A 865 -21.84 -11.24 18.89
CA TYR A 865 -21.03 -10.06 18.60
C TYR A 865 -21.72 -8.76 18.96
N ALA A 866 -22.03 -8.57 20.23
CA ALA A 866 -22.49 -7.27 20.70
C ALA A 866 -21.29 -6.30 20.78
N PRO A 867 -21.14 -5.33 19.86
CA PRO A 867 -20.12 -4.31 20.02
C PRO A 867 -20.39 -3.52 21.29
N THR A 868 -19.34 -3.29 22.07
CA THR A 868 -19.44 -2.53 23.34
C THR A 868 -19.93 -1.11 23.13
N THR A 869 -19.70 -0.53 21.93
CA THR A 869 -20.10 0.83 21.58
C THR A 869 -20.92 0.84 20.30
N LEU A 870 -22.20 1.19 20.41
CA LEU A 870 -23.16 1.17 19.30
C LEU A 870 -22.99 2.34 18.32
N ASN A 871 -22.68 3.55 18.81
CA ASN A 871 -22.46 4.76 18.03
C ASN A 871 -20.98 5.14 18.10
N ARG A 872 -20.23 4.88 17.05
CA ARG A 872 -18.79 5.11 17.01
C ARG A 872 -18.32 5.51 15.62
N SER A 873 -17.10 6.04 15.56
CA SER A 873 -16.41 6.24 14.29
C SER A 873 -16.11 4.89 13.61
N LEU A 874 -15.97 4.94 12.29
CA LEU A 874 -15.55 3.78 11.50
C LEU A 874 -14.12 3.36 11.92
N GLN A 875 -13.88 2.05 11.97
CA GLN A 875 -12.57 1.49 12.30
C GLN A 875 -11.48 2.06 11.37
N GLY A 876 -10.37 2.49 11.96
CA GLY A 876 -9.21 3.02 11.25
C GLY A 876 -9.30 4.50 10.86
N GLN A 877 -10.46 5.14 10.99
CA GLN A 877 -10.62 6.55 10.66
C GLN A 877 -10.05 7.45 11.76
N SER A 878 -9.26 8.45 11.35
CA SER A 878 -8.85 9.61 12.16
C SER A 878 -9.72 10.81 11.83
N ASP A 879 -10.19 11.53 12.84
CA ASP A 879 -11.04 12.72 12.64
C ASP A 879 -10.27 13.90 12.06
N PHE A 880 -8.96 13.93 12.27
CA PHE A 880 -8.07 14.97 11.79
C PHE A 880 -6.77 14.39 11.25
N VAL A 881 -6.37 14.83 10.05
CA VAL A 881 -5.10 14.48 9.39
C VAL A 881 -4.50 15.74 8.80
N ALA A 882 -3.21 15.95 8.99
CA ALA A 882 -2.49 17.09 8.44
C ALA A 882 -1.11 16.67 7.91
N ASN A 883 -0.76 17.14 6.73
CA ASN A 883 0.56 16.97 6.14
C ASN A 883 1.09 18.34 5.74
N PHE A 884 2.32 18.64 6.13
CA PHE A 884 3.02 19.87 5.80
C PHE A 884 4.37 19.54 5.16
N LYS A 885 4.70 20.27 4.11
CA LYS A 885 6.01 20.23 3.48
C LYS A 885 6.48 21.67 3.27
N VAL A 886 7.72 21.91 3.65
CA VAL A 886 8.40 23.18 3.42
C VAL A 886 9.71 22.91 2.69
N ASP A 887 9.88 23.48 1.51
CA ASP A 887 11.14 23.47 0.77
C ASP A 887 11.83 24.83 0.92
N LEU A 888 13.04 24.81 1.45
CA LEU A 888 13.91 25.98 1.62
C LEU A 888 15.06 25.92 0.61
N PHE A 889 15.11 26.87 -0.31
CA PHE A 889 16.19 26.99 -1.28
C PHE A 889 17.20 28.04 -0.81
N VAL A 890 18.44 27.59 -0.52
CA VAL A 890 19.49 28.45 0.05
C VAL A 890 20.02 29.47 -0.96
N SER A 891 19.83 29.21 -2.26
CA SER A 891 20.27 30.11 -3.34
C SER A 891 19.28 30.16 -4.49
N LYS A 892 19.30 31.23 -5.27
CA LYS A 892 18.46 31.36 -6.50
C LYS A 892 18.74 30.26 -7.53
N SER A 893 19.91 29.65 -7.52
CA SER A 893 20.25 28.52 -8.39
C SER A 893 19.55 27.22 -7.97
N LYS A 894 18.87 27.21 -6.81
CA LYS A 894 18.18 26.05 -6.21
C LYS A 894 19.08 24.79 -6.10
N LYS A 895 20.42 24.97 -6.06
CA LYS A 895 21.38 23.88 -5.90
C LYS A 895 21.31 23.23 -4.51
N HIS A 896 20.96 24.01 -3.51
CA HIS A 896 20.80 23.56 -2.14
C HIS A 896 19.33 23.65 -1.75
N ASN A 897 18.73 22.52 -1.44
CA ASN A 897 17.35 22.42 -0.97
C ASN A 897 17.30 21.73 0.38
N ILE A 898 16.59 22.33 1.35
CA ILE A 898 16.25 21.70 2.62
C ILE A 898 14.75 21.49 2.62
N GLY A 899 14.32 20.23 2.58
CA GLY A 899 12.92 19.83 2.70
C GLY A 899 12.60 19.44 4.14
N LEU A 900 11.58 20.07 4.72
CA LEU A 900 11.02 19.74 6.02
C LEU A 900 9.66 19.11 5.78
N TYR A 901 9.39 17.96 6.37
CA TYR A 901 8.15 17.21 6.23
C TYR A 901 7.55 16.94 7.59
N TYR A 902 6.27 17.14 7.73
CA TYR A 902 5.52 16.82 8.94
C TYR A 902 4.19 16.15 8.58
N ASN A 903 3.92 15.01 9.18
CA ASN A 903 2.67 14.28 9.03
C ASN A 903 2.06 14.05 10.40
N TYR A 904 0.75 14.28 10.54
CA TYR A 904 -0.01 14.05 11.76
C TYR A 904 -1.35 13.39 11.48
N PHE A 905 -1.75 12.48 12.34
CA PHE A 905 -3.13 11.97 12.41
C PHE A 905 -3.59 11.92 13.87
N SER A 906 -4.88 12.19 14.08
CA SER A 906 -5.51 12.13 15.42
C SER A 906 -5.85 10.70 15.81
N ASP A 907 -6.34 10.50 17.03
CA ASP A 907 -6.79 9.21 17.56
C ASP A 907 -7.75 8.51 16.60
N ARG A 908 -7.66 7.17 16.55
CA ARG A 908 -8.55 6.32 15.74
C ARG A 908 -8.79 4.97 16.39
N ILE A 909 -9.93 4.35 16.07
CA ILE A 909 -10.23 2.99 16.51
C ILE A 909 -9.32 2.02 15.75
N ALA A 910 -8.38 1.38 16.44
CA ALA A 910 -7.55 0.32 15.89
C ALA A 910 -8.30 -1.01 15.85
N LEU A 911 -9.09 -1.29 16.88
CA LEU A 911 -9.88 -2.50 17.04
C LEU A 911 -11.24 -2.19 17.67
N VAL A 912 -12.29 -2.72 17.07
CA VAL A 912 -13.63 -2.65 17.65
C VAL A 912 -13.74 -3.63 18.79
N GLY A 913 -14.15 -3.15 19.94
CA GLY A 913 -14.37 -3.98 21.13
C GLY A 913 -15.76 -4.60 21.15
N SER A 914 -15.87 -5.78 21.75
CA SER A 914 -17.12 -6.52 21.95
C SER A 914 -17.19 -7.10 23.36
N ASP A 915 -18.37 -7.58 23.76
CA ASP A 915 -18.61 -8.28 25.02
C ASP A 915 -18.12 -7.51 26.26
N GLY A 916 -18.36 -6.20 26.26
CA GLY A 916 -17.95 -5.32 27.35
C GLY A 916 -16.50 -4.84 27.29
N VAL A 917 -15.70 -5.36 26.39
CA VAL A 917 -14.34 -4.84 26.15
C VAL A 917 -14.43 -3.55 25.32
N PRO A 918 -13.84 -2.43 25.77
CA PRO A 918 -13.88 -1.18 25.02
C PRO A 918 -13.02 -1.24 23.76
N ASN A 919 -13.29 -0.31 22.83
CA ASN A 919 -12.47 -0.16 21.63
C ASN A 919 -11.00 0.08 21.97
N ALA A 920 -10.09 -0.53 21.24
CA ALA A 920 -8.68 -0.19 21.32
C ALA A 920 -8.39 1.02 20.42
N ILE A 921 -7.86 2.09 20.98
CA ILE A 921 -7.64 3.38 20.33
C ILE A 921 -6.16 3.58 20.06
N GLN A 922 -5.81 3.69 18.80
CA GLN A 922 -4.48 4.16 18.40
C GLN A 922 -4.42 5.67 18.62
N LYS A 923 -3.47 6.11 19.43
CA LYS A 923 -3.26 7.51 19.74
C LYS A 923 -2.71 8.28 18.55
N GLY A 924 -3.15 9.50 18.40
CA GLY A 924 -2.68 10.42 17.38
C GLY A 924 -1.17 10.59 17.44
N THR A 925 -0.54 10.61 16.27
CA THR A 925 0.92 10.63 16.20
C THR A 925 1.38 11.55 15.08
N GLY A 926 2.36 12.41 15.41
CA GLY A 926 3.07 13.25 14.46
C GLY A 926 4.46 12.66 14.14
N THR A 927 4.85 12.70 12.89
CA THR A 927 6.21 12.33 12.42
C THR A 927 6.80 13.45 11.61
N SER A 928 8.10 13.69 11.75
CA SER A 928 8.82 14.70 10.99
C SER A 928 10.10 14.16 10.39
N ASP A 929 10.39 14.60 9.15
CA ASP A 929 11.58 14.25 8.42
C ASP A 929 12.28 15.51 7.92
N VAL A 930 13.61 15.48 7.80
CA VAL A 930 14.42 16.52 7.16
C VAL A 930 15.25 15.89 6.07
N VAL A 931 15.26 16.52 4.91
CA VAL A 931 16.05 16.12 3.76
C VAL A 931 16.87 17.29 3.26
N TYR A 932 18.15 17.12 3.12
CA TYR A 932 19.03 18.08 2.46
C TYR A 932 19.50 17.50 1.14
N ILE A 933 19.31 18.27 0.05
CA ILE A 933 19.75 17.91 -1.30
C ILE A 933 20.74 18.95 -1.78
N TYR A 934 21.90 18.49 -2.21
CA TYR A 934 22.91 19.29 -2.86
C TYR A 934 23.12 18.83 -4.30
N ARG A 935 22.76 19.66 -5.27
CA ARG A 935 23.04 19.45 -6.71
C ARG A 935 24.38 20.08 -7.04
N HIS A 936 25.41 19.24 -7.06
CA HIS A 936 26.75 19.73 -7.39
C HIS A 936 26.79 20.27 -8.83
N ASN A 937 26.27 19.49 -9.76
CA ASN A 937 26.08 19.83 -11.16
C ASN A 937 24.95 18.99 -11.76
N ASP A 938 24.74 19.04 -13.08
CA ASP A 938 23.68 18.30 -13.75
C ASP A 938 23.84 16.77 -13.64
N ARG A 939 25.05 16.29 -13.32
CA ARG A 939 25.39 14.87 -13.24
C ARG A 939 25.42 14.32 -11.81
N PHE A 940 25.70 15.13 -10.80
CA PHE A 940 25.88 14.63 -9.42
C PHE A 940 24.95 15.32 -8.46
N ASP A 941 24.14 14.51 -7.76
CA ASP A 941 23.32 14.90 -6.63
C ASP A 941 23.75 14.16 -5.37
N PHE A 942 23.80 14.89 -4.25
CA PHE A 942 24.03 14.34 -2.92
C PHE A 942 22.80 14.60 -2.06
N ARG A 943 22.40 13.58 -1.30
CA ARG A 943 21.26 13.68 -0.40
C ARG A 943 21.66 13.19 0.99
N SER A 944 21.27 13.94 2.01
CA SER A 944 21.28 13.52 3.41
C SER A 944 19.87 13.58 3.97
N SER A 945 19.46 12.61 4.74
CA SER A 945 18.15 12.64 5.36
C SER A 945 18.16 12.14 6.80
N VAL A 946 17.30 12.72 7.61
CA VAL A 946 16.97 12.25 8.95
C VAL A 946 15.47 12.06 9.00
N ARG A 947 15.01 10.82 9.20
CA ARG A 947 13.60 10.46 9.27
C ARG A 947 13.18 10.24 10.72
N ASN A 948 11.92 10.52 11.01
CA ASN A 948 11.31 10.35 12.32
C ASN A 948 12.05 11.13 13.43
N ILE A 949 12.40 12.39 13.18
CA ILE A 949 13.21 13.23 14.11
C ILE A 949 12.57 13.34 15.49
N MET A 950 11.24 13.34 15.55
CA MET A 950 10.48 13.38 16.80
C MET A 950 10.56 12.08 17.60
N ASN A 951 11.07 10.99 17.01
CA ASN A 951 11.07 9.65 17.59
C ASN A 951 9.71 9.29 18.20
N SER A 952 8.67 9.52 17.41
CA SER A 952 7.30 9.43 17.90
C SER A 952 6.95 8.03 18.37
N GLN A 953 6.19 7.96 19.46
CA GLN A 953 5.74 6.71 20.04
C GLN A 953 4.48 6.23 19.35
N PHE A 954 4.50 5.01 18.83
CA PHE A 954 3.29 4.29 18.48
C PHE A 954 2.63 3.78 19.77
N LYS A 955 1.35 4.11 19.99
CA LYS A 955 0.63 3.71 21.18
C LYS A 955 -0.82 3.37 20.85
N ILE A 956 -1.28 2.20 21.31
CA ILE A 956 -2.69 1.79 21.31
C ILE A 956 -3.09 1.60 22.77
N THR A 957 -4.27 2.10 23.14
CA THR A 957 -4.80 1.99 24.51
C THR A 957 -6.25 1.56 24.50
N GLN A 958 -6.66 0.97 25.61
CA GLN A 958 -8.07 0.76 25.94
C GLN A 958 -8.37 1.53 27.22
N THR A 959 -9.48 2.26 27.26
CA THR A 959 -9.90 3.04 28.43
C THR A 959 -11.01 2.29 29.12
N ASP A 960 -10.82 2.00 30.39
CA ASP A 960 -11.86 1.43 31.26
C ASP A 960 -13.05 2.40 31.33
N PRO A 961 -14.25 2.00 30.91
CA PRO A 961 -15.40 2.90 30.83
C PRO A 961 -15.91 3.39 32.17
N LEU A 962 -15.58 2.71 33.27
CA LEU A 962 -16.03 3.06 34.62
C LEU A 962 -15.03 3.95 35.34
N THR A 963 -13.77 3.58 35.31
CA THR A 963 -12.71 4.29 36.04
C THR A 963 -12.06 5.39 35.23
N GLY A 964 -12.22 5.38 33.92
CA GLY A 964 -11.50 6.25 32.99
C GLY A 964 -10.00 5.95 32.88
N GLN A 965 -9.53 4.88 33.54
CA GLN A 965 -8.12 4.49 33.50
C GLN A 965 -7.74 3.97 32.11
N GLU A 966 -6.62 4.47 31.59
CA GLU A 966 -6.08 4.08 30.29
C GLU A 966 -5.07 2.94 30.44
N TYR A 967 -5.33 1.82 29.79
CA TYR A 967 -4.45 0.64 29.73
C TYR A 967 -3.74 0.56 28.40
N VAL A 968 -2.46 0.22 28.43
CA VAL A 968 -1.65 0.07 27.23
C VAL A 968 -1.96 -1.28 26.56
N PHE A 969 -2.54 -1.24 25.36
CA PHE A 969 -2.76 -2.40 24.52
C PHE A 969 -1.50 -2.74 23.70
N GLN A 970 -0.82 -1.70 23.16
CA GLN A 970 0.45 -1.83 22.45
C GLN A 970 1.22 -0.50 22.47
N LYS A 971 2.54 -0.54 22.66
CA LYS A 971 3.40 0.66 22.54
C LYS A 971 4.82 0.30 22.10
N TYR A 972 5.41 1.13 21.26
CA TYR A 972 6.82 1.04 20.85
C TYR A 972 7.33 2.35 20.23
N ARG A 973 8.64 2.44 20.00
CA ARG A 973 9.30 3.47 19.21
C ARG A 973 10.19 2.82 18.16
N THR A 974 10.43 3.52 17.05
CA THR A 974 11.23 2.99 15.92
C THR A 974 12.60 3.65 15.76
N GLY A 975 12.88 4.70 16.53
CA GLY A 975 14.14 5.46 16.43
C GLY A 975 14.17 6.42 15.22
N LEU A 976 15.33 7.04 15.03
CA LEU A 976 15.61 7.91 13.90
C LEU A 976 16.39 7.13 12.83
N ASP A 977 16.02 7.33 11.55
CA ASP A 977 16.80 6.81 10.42
C ASP A 977 17.64 7.94 9.81
N ILE A 978 18.95 7.80 9.85
CA ILE A 978 19.89 8.74 9.24
C ILE A 978 20.46 8.08 8.00
N SER A 979 20.40 8.76 6.85
CA SER A 979 20.95 8.23 5.60
C SER A 979 21.63 9.30 4.76
N PHE A 980 22.58 8.82 3.96
CA PHE A 980 23.30 9.58 2.95
C PHE A 980 23.29 8.81 1.64
N SER A 981 23.10 9.52 0.52
CA SER A 981 23.20 8.92 -0.81
C SER A 981 23.80 9.88 -1.83
N ALA A 982 24.47 9.29 -2.82
CA ALA A 982 25.02 9.99 -3.96
C ALA A 982 24.44 9.40 -5.24
N THR A 983 24.04 10.25 -6.17
CA THR A 983 23.46 9.87 -7.45
C THR A 983 24.25 10.49 -8.60
N TYR A 984 24.64 9.64 -9.55
CA TYR A 984 25.20 10.05 -10.84
C TYR A 984 24.13 9.92 -11.93
N LYS A 985 24.11 10.90 -12.84
CA LYS A 985 23.20 10.94 -14.00
C LYS A 985 24.01 11.25 -15.25
N LEU A 986 23.72 10.54 -16.34
CA LEU A 986 24.29 10.81 -17.67
C LEU A 986 23.29 11.59 -18.49
#